data_941ccf08559f23b32fe45d85191b71f1
#
_entry.id   941ccf08559f23b32fe45d85191b71f1
#
_cell.length_a   1.000
_cell.length_b   1.000
_cell.length_c   1.000
_cell.angle_alpha   90.00
_cell.angle_beta   90.00
_cell.angle_gamma   90.00
#
_symmetry.space_group_name_H-M   'P 1'
#
loop_
_entity.id
_entity.type
_entity.pdbx_description
1 polymer ?
#
loop_
_entity_poly.entity_id
_entity_poly.type
_entity_poly.pdbx_seq_one_letter_code
_entity_poly.pdbx_strand_id
1 'polypeptide(L)'
;MGTLFDLEPPAESGLKLNEAQRRAITHGEGPLLVIAGAGTGKTRVITERIRHLLQSDDSLSGENILGLTFTNKAAGEMKARVVRATGERGKNVTLATFHAFCEGLLKEATPERLMIDKVDHWILLRRNLERLKLGKYRRLADPGQFLNDFVEFFSRCQDELVSAEDYQRYADRLAAQLDAERAVLDEDTFKERTEEVALQQEIARAYRASEELLREKKRVSFGSLITGAVGLLETNAGLRQTLQEKYRYLLVDEFQDTNIAQLRLLELLAGDKKNIVAVGDNDQAIYRFRGASFGSFKLFLERFAGWREGEDSTKFRVSLVENYRSTPNILRVATQVIAQNTVSADFPKKVLSANKEESEKVRIVELETEEDEARWVASELQRLHAAGRKWRDFAVLYRQHAHRDELVEELSRHKIPFVISKLSILDHPLVKDVLAYLRLIATPFDDVACARVLAAPAWSLEPGDLVRFAERARKEKKALYDMLQAPQGQLAFDSSHAALGRLVEVLSGQRKTLRRRSAREILGDLLEWLEVPQRASAQDRKYVTRLSEFVKEWEPKSETRGLAEFVEYLGYYSQAGGTISLENDFPGDAVQLTTVHGAKGLEFPQVFLLRINNKKFPATERSRVFEFPAALMKEGEPAEQFHIQEERRLFYVALTRAESRLTLTTLTEKKGKIPVFVEDILMEPAIKRRDIHQMSPKLPEVLSSAKKEAPGAADSPLFPASTEAPKIFSRIADWALEFHPPTPEPLTLSPSAVSGYRSCPQQYLFSRSWSLKEGPKAVLSFGSVMHTTIKRFVDQLRKGTKLPFEEVARIFETEWSSAGFEDDYQEKGYKQDGLEQLRAFHASTLETPPQVLEQEKSFELPLENNVTIIGRMDQVNSLGRKDVEIIDYKTGKPKKDADAKKDLQLSLYALAAKEIFEWTPVRLVFHYLQNNQTQATTRDAKQLDEAQKIVLEAAADIRAGEFPPKPGFVCRSCAYKAICPAHEEALSV
;
A
#
# COMPACT_ATOMS: atom_id res chain seq x y z
N MET A 1 -25.29 18.72 21.07
CA MET A 1 -23.85 18.95 20.88
C MET A 1 -23.17 18.72 22.22
N GLY A 2 -22.95 17.48 22.60
CA GLY A 2 -22.13 17.09 23.75
C GLY A 2 -20.75 16.74 23.19
N THR A 3 -19.75 17.47 23.63
CA THR A 3 -18.34 17.30 23.22
C THR A 3 -17.82 15.98 23.76
N LEU A 4 -17.22 15.16 22.91
CA LEU A 4 -16.63 13.83 23.14
C LEU A 4 -15.41 13.82 24.07
N PHE A 5 -15.29 14.79 24.96
CA PHE A 5 -14.18 14.94 25.92
C PHE A 5 -14.51 14.53 27.36
N ASP A 6 -15.65 13.85 27.59
CA ASP A 6 -16.07 13.42 28.93
C ASP A 6 -15.64 11.97 29.30
N LEU A 7 -14.55 11.47 28.70
CA LEU A 7 -13.77 10.42 29.34
C LEU A 7 -12.77 11.12 30.27
N GLU A 8 -13.13 11.28 31.53
CA GLU A 8 -12.15 11.64 32.56
C GLU A 8 -10.96 10.68 32.47
N PRO A 9 -9.77 11.14 32.02
CA PRO A 9 -8.57 10.36 32.26
C PRO A 9 -8.44 10.23 33.78
N PRO A 10 -7.95 9.10 34.31
CA PRO A 10 -7.85 8.86 35.75
C PRO A 10 -7.19 10.07 36.41
N ALA A 11 -7.79 10.52 37.51
CA ALA A 11 -7.30 11.64 38.32
C ALA A 11 -5.79 11.52 38.44
N GLU A 12 -5.05 12.59 38.14
CA GLU A 12 -3.59 12.59 38.24
C GLU A 12 -3.22 12.07 39.63
N SER A 13 -2.71 10.83 39.66
CA SER A 13 -2.18 10.22 40.86
C SER A 13 -1.14 11.20 41.39
N GLY A 14 -1.17 11.55 42.67
CA GLY A 14 -0.22 12.44 43.33
C GLY A 14 1.22 11.90 43.37
N LEU A 15 1.71 11.28 42.31
CA LEU A 15 3.06 10.81 42.10
C LEU A 15 4.02 11.99 42.14
N LYS A 16 4.84 12.03 43.17
CA LYS A 16 5.91 13.03 43.33
C LYS A 16 6.88 12.92 42.15
N LEU A 17 7.32 14.05 41.62
CA LEU A 17 8.40 14.10 40.62
C LEU A 17 9.69 13.52 41.23
N ASN A 18 10.35 12.65 40.50
CA ASN A 18 11.68 12.17 40.88
C ASN A 18 12.76 13.23 40.64
N GLU A 19 13.98 12.99 41.13
CA GLU A 19 15.07 13.97 41.06
C GLU A 19 15.44 14.31 39.60
N ALA A 20 15.54 13.31 38.72
CA ALA A 20 15.87 13.50 37.29
C ALA A 20 14.76 14.32 36.58
N GLN A 21 13.48 14.02 36.85
CA GLN A 21 12.37 14.81 36.33
C GLN A 21 12.41 16.24 36.84
N ARG A 22 12.66 16.46 38.13
CA ARG A 22 12.80 17.83 38.70
C ARG A 22 13.93 18.58 38.02
N ARG A 23 15.13 17.96 37.87
CA ARG A 23 16.26 18.57 37.17
C ARG A 23 15.92 19.01 35.76
N ALA A 24 15.21 18.17 34.99
CA ALA A 24 14.78 18.48 33.63
C ALA A 24 13.73 19.63 33.59
N ILE A 25 12.82 19.65 34.56
CA ILE A 25 11.75 20.67 34.65
C ILE A 25 12.32 22.04 35.07
N THR A 26 13.25 22.08 36.05
CA THR A 26 13.81 23.29 36.58
C THR A 26 15.09 23.77 35.89
N HIS A 27 15.46 23.11 34.77
CA HIS A 27 16.63 23.54 33.99
C HIS A 27 16.51 25.02 33.60
N GLY A 28 17.60 25.78 33.79
CA GLY A 28 17.63 27.20 33.44
C GLY A 28 17.62 27.49 31.93
N GLU A 29 18.44 28.45 31.50
CA GLU A 29 18.66 28.78 30.10
C GLU A 29 19.66 27.81 29.44
N GLY A 30 19.64 27.78 28.11
CA GLY A 30 20.52 26.96 27.28
C GLY A 30 19.95 25.58 26.89
N PRO A 31 20.73 24.78 26.14
CA PRO A 31 20.27 23.50 25.59
C PRO A 31 20.25 22.39 26.66
N LEU A 32 19.21 21.56 26.62
CA LEU A 32 19.13 20.34 27.43
C LEU A 32 18.56 19.18 26.61
N LEU A 33 19.26 18.05 26.61
CA LEU A 33 18.80 16.78 26.07
C LEU A 33 18.27 15.88 27.20
N VAL A 34 16.99 15.53 27.14
CA VAL A 34 16.36 14.59 28.09
C VAL A 34 16.22 13.23 27.41
N ILE A 35 17.06 12.29 27.84
CA ILE A 35 17.08 10.91 27.34
C ILE A 35 16.11 10.10 28.20
N ALA A 36 14.93 9.84 27.69
CA ALA A 36 13.81 9.30 28.46
C ALA A 36 13.35 7.95 27.90
N GLY A 37 13.46 6.89 28.69
CA GLY A 37 12.98 5.56 28.27
C GLY A 37 11.48 5.47 28.10
N ALA A 38 11.00 4.30 27.64
CA ALA A 38 9.57 4.02 27.56
C ALA A 38 8.89 4.20 28.93
N GLY A 39 7.73 4.82 29.00
CA GLY A 39 6.94 4.96 30.24
C GLY A 39 7.57 5.78 31.38
N THR A 40 8.61 6.58 31.11
CA THR A 40 9.29 7.41 32.13
C THR A 40 8.70 8.81 32.33
N GLY A 41 7.62 9.12 31.60
CA GLY A 41 6.90 10.40 31.73
C GLY A 41 7.44 11.52 30.86
N LYS A 42 7.94 11.25 29.64
CA LYS A 42 8.41 12.25 28.65
C LYS A 42 7.48 13.46 28.53
N THR A 43 6.23 13.23 28.15
CA THR A 43 5.22 14.28 27.94
C THR A 43 4.90 15.03 29.23
N ARG A 44 4.95 14.36 30.40
CA ARG A 44 4.77 15.01 31.71
C ARG A 44 5.89 16.01 31.99
N VAL A 45 7.15 15.65 31.71
CA VAL A 45 8.30 16.58 31.89
C VAL A 45 8.13 17.83 31.05
N ILE A 46 7.69 17.71 29.79
CA ILE A 46 7.44 18.86 28.90
C ILE A 46 6.32 19.75 29.48
N THR A 47 5.18 19.15 29.85
CA THR A 47 4.03 19.87 30.41
C THR A 47 4.40 20.61 31.70
N GLU A 48 5.08 19.92 32.62
CA GLU A 48 5.50 20.52 33.90
C GLU A 48 6.58 21.59 33.73
N ARG A 49 7.47 21.42 32.71
CA ARG A 49 8.44 22.48 32.37
C ARG A 49 7.74 23.73 31.84
N ILE A 50 6.76 23.61 30.96
CA ILE A 50 5.95 24.76 30.51
C ILE A 50 5.29 25.46 31.73
N ARG A 51 4.71 24.65 32.62
CA ARG A 51 4.12 25.19 33.86
C ARG A 51 5.16 25.92 34.69
N HIS A 52 6.34 25.32 34.92
CA HIS A 52 7.43 25.92 35.67
C HIS A 52 7.90 27.25 35.07
N LEU A 53 8.15 27.29 33.75
CA LEU A 53 8.57 28.51 33.07
C LEU A 53 7.57 29.65 33.23
N LEU A 54 6.26 29.38 33.04
CA LEU A 54 5.20 30.38 33.20
C LEU A 54 4.98 30.83 34.64
N GLN A 55 5.38 30.02 35.64
CA GLN A 55 5.27 30.37 37.07
C GLN A 55 6.50 31.07 37.60
N SER A 56 7.69 30.80 37.05
CA SER A 56 8.98 31.32 37.56
C SER A 56 9.35 32.67 36.97
N ASP A 57 8.75 33.09 35.87
CA ASP A 57 9.03 34.37 35.21
C ASP A 57 7.71 35.04 34.79
N ASP A 58 7.34 36.10 35.48
CA ASP A 58 6.13 36.88 35.20
C ASP A 58 6.20 37.64 33.88
N SER A 59 7.40 37.88 33.34
CA SER A 59 7.61 38.49 32.03
C SER A 59 7.31 37.53 30.85
N LEU A 60 7.20 36.21 31.12
CA LEU A 60 6.88 35.20 30.13
C LEU A 60 5.37 35.04 29.92
N SER A 61 4.93 35.14 28.67
CA SER A 61 3.60 34.74 28.27
C SER A 61 3.65 33.36 27.57
N GLY A 62 2.49 32.72 27.40
CA GLY A 62 2.39 31.48 26.65
C GLY A 62 2.92 31.60 25.21
N GLU A 63 2.83 32.78 24.59
CA GLU A 63 3.31 33.08 23.25
C GLU A 63 4.83 32.94 23.06
N ASN A 64 5.58 33.03 24.18
CA ASN A 64 7.03 32.89 24.19
C ASN A 64 7.52 31.44 24.17
N ILE A 65 6.61 30.49 24.20
CA ILE A 65 6.93 29.06 24.28
C ILE A 65 6.42 28.36 23.02
N LEU A 66 7.31 27.68 22.29
CA LEU A 66 7.00 26.81 21.16
C LEU A 66 7.30 25.36 21.54
N GLY A 67 6.28 24.52 21.51
CA GLY A 67 6.41 23.07 21.66
C GLY A 67 6.13 22.35 20.34
N LEU A 68 7.08 21.55 19.89
CA LEU A 68 6.99 20.78 18.65
C LEU A 68 6.96 19.28 18.93
N THR A 69 6.08 18.55 18.24
CA THR A 69 5.92 17.11 18.37
C THR A 69 5.71 16.44 17.01
N PHE A 70 5.64 15.12 17.00
CA PHE A 70 5.60 14.34 15.74
C PHE A 70 4.17 14.15 15.19
N THR A 71 3.12 14.11 16.04
CA THR A 71 1.74 13.85 15.63
C THR A 71 0.75 14.90 16.10
N ASN A 72 -0.29 15.18 15.31
CA ASN A 72 -1.36 16.10 15.69
C ASN A 72 -2.08 15.66 16.98
N LYS A 73 -2.27 14.35 17.17
CA LYS A 73 -2.85 13.80 18.40
C LYS A 73 -2.00 14.16 19.63
N ALA A 74 -0.68 13.95 19.55
CA ALA A 74 0.23 14.30 20.65
C ALA A 74 0.23 15.80 20.92
N ALA A 75 0.20 16.64 19.88
CA ALA A 75 0.09 18.10 20.05
C ALA A 75 -1.22 18.50 20.74
N GLY A 76 -2.35 17.90 20.37
CA GLY A 76 -3.67 18.14 20.97
C GLY A 76 -3.74 17.71 22.44
N GLU A 77 -3.25 16.50 22.76
CA GLU A 77 -3.18 15.99 24.12
C GLU A 77 -2.26 16.84 25.01
N MET A 78 -1.10 17.23 24.49
CA MET A 78 -0.16 18.11 25.19
C MET A 78 -0.81 19.47 25.48
N LYS A 79 -1.51 20.06 24.49
CA LYS A 79 -2.23 21.32 24.65
C LYS A 79 -3.29 21.23 25.75
N ALA A 80 -4.10 20.18 25.75
CA ALA A 80 -5.11 19.96 26.78
C ALA A 80 -4.49 19.83 28.18
N ARG A 81 -3.35 19.12 28.31
CA ARG A 81 -2.62 18.99 29.61
C ARG A 81 -2.01 20.31 30.06
N VAL A 82 -1.39 21.07 29.16
CA VAL A 82 -0.80 22.38 29.46
C VAL A 82 -1.88 23.36 29.95
N VAL A 83 -3.00 23.46 29.22
CA VAL A 83 -4.11 24.34 29.60
C VAL A 83 -4.69 23.94 30.99
N ARG A 84 -4.82 22.64 31.26
CA ARG A 84 -5.28 22.15 32.58
C ARG A 84 -4.30 22.54 33.71
N ALA A 85 -2.98 22.43 33.44
CA ALA A 85 -1.95 22.71 34.44
C ALA A 85 -1.69 24.20 34.69
N THR A 86 -2.00 25.09 33.72
CA THR A 86 -1.59 26.51 33.72
C THR A 86 -2.75 27.50 33.55
N GLY A 87 -3.97 27.00 33.30
CA GLY A 87 -5.15 27.83 33.06
C GLY A 87 -5.02 28.72 31.82
N GLU A 88 -5.49 29.98 31.94
CA GLU A 88 -5.50 30.95 30.83
C GLU A 88 -4.10 31.25 30.24
N ARG A 89 -3.06 31.31 31.10
CA ARG A 89 -1.67 31.55 30.64
C ARG A 89 -1.18 30.49 29.65
N GLY A 90 -1.67 29.24 29.74
CA GLY A 90 -1.28 28.13 28.84
C GLY A 90 -2.03 28.10 27.53
N LYS A 91 -3.14 28.82 27.38
CA LYS A 91 -3.91 28.82 26.11
C LYS A 91 -3.11 29.32 24.91
N ASN A 92 -2.23 30.29 25.15
CA ASN A 92 -1.44 30.95 24.12
C ASN A 92 -0.11 30.23 23.81
N VAL A 93 0.21 29.10 24.49
CA VAL A 93 1.38 28.29 24.16
C VAL A 93 1.17 27.69 22.77
N THR A 94 2.16 27.88 21.89
CA THR A 94 2.15 27.28 20.56
C THR A 94 2.59 25.82 20.65
N LEU A 95 1.65 24.88 20.48
CA LEU A 95 1.90 23.44 20.46
C LEU A 95 1.42 22.87 19.13
N ALA A 96 2.35 22.37 18.33
CA ALA A 96 2.08 21.94 16.94
C ALA A 96 3.00 20.78 16.52
N THR A 97 2.69 20.17 15.38
CA THR A 97 3.68 19.36 14.67
C THR A 97 4.63 20.26 13.88
N PHE A 98 5.83 19.77 13.55
CA PHE A 98 6.77 20.48 12.66
C PHE A 98 6.08 20.94 11.37
N HIS A 99 5.31 20.05 10.72
CA HIS A 99 4.62 20.37 9.49
C HIS A 99 3.54 21.44 9.66
N ALA A 100 2.72 21.34 10.69
CA ALA A 100 1.66 22.34 10.95
C ALA A 100 2.25 23.73 11.27
N PHE A 101 3.38 23.78 11.99
CA PHE A 101 4.10 25.01 12.25
C PHE A 101 4.65 25.64 10.96
N CYS A 102 5.33 24.82 10.11
CA CYS A 102 5.85 25.27 8.81
C CYS A 102 4.74 25.69 7.84
N GLU A 103 3.61 24.96 7.82
CA GLU A 103 2.43 25.32 7.03
C GLU A 103 1.90 26.70 7.43
N GLY A 104 1.81 26.98 8.73
CA GLY A 104 1.42 28.31 9.23
C GLY A 104 2.33 29.41 8.71
N LEU A 105 3.65 29.23 8.83
CA LEU A 105 4.64 30.21 8.33
C LEU A 105 4.53 30.43 6.83
N LEU A 106 4.39 29.37 6.06
CA LEU A 106 4.32 29.47 4.59
C LEU A 106 3.00 30.04 4.10
N LYS A 107 1.87 29.78 4.80
CA LYS A 107 0.56 30.35 4.48
C LYS A 107 0.57 31.88 4.61
N GLU A 108 1.26 32.40 5.62
CA GLU A 108 1.40 33.85 5.78
C GLU A 108 2.26 34.46 4.64
N ALA A 109 3.31 33.75 4.20
CA ALA A 109 4.21 34.21 3.15
C ALA A 109 3.66 33.99 1.72
N THR A 110 2.93 32.88 1.48
CA THR A 110 2.43 32.46 0.17
C THR A 110 1.03 31.83 0.27
N PRO A 111 -0.02 32.65 0.53
CA PRO A 111 -1.37 32.15 0.83
C PRO A 111 -2.05 31.39 -0.32
N GLU A 112 -1.59 31.55 -1.55
CA GLU A 112 -2.13 30.91 -2.74
C GLU A 112 -1.67 29.45 -2.94
N ARG A 113 -0.71 28.95 -2.14
CA ARG A 113 -0.19 27.59 -2.27
C ARG A 113 -1.04 26.58 -1.50
N LEU A 114 -1.40 25.48 -2.17
CA LEU A 114 -2.17 24.39 -1.58
C LEU A 114 -1.23 23.24 -1.19
N MET A 115 -1.35 22.80 0.06
CA MET A 115 -0.66 21.60 0.53
C MET A 115 -1.24 20.34 -0.11
N ILE A 116 -0.37 19.43 -0.51
CA ILE A 116 -0.70 18.11 -1.05
C ILE A 116 0.03 17.01 -0.30
N ASP A 117 -0.63 15.86 -0.14
CA ASP A 117 -0.03 14.68 0.47
C ASP A 117 0.80 13.86 -0.54
N LYS A 118 1.38 12.73 -0.10
CA LYS A 118 2.17 11.85 -0.97
C LYS A 118 1.36 11.28 -2.13
N VAL A 119 0.08 10.96 -1.90
CA VAL A 119 -0.79 10.39 -2.92
C VAL A 119 -1.14 11.44 -3.97
N ASP A 120 -1.47 12.66 -3.55
CA ASP A 120 -1.68 13.78 -4.46
C ASP A 120 -0.42 14.11 -5.28
N HIS A 121 0.77 14.04 -4.65
CA HIS A 121 2.05 14.23 -5.35
C HIS A 121 2.27 13.14 -6.40
N TRP A 122 2.00 11.88 -6.06
CA TRP A 122 2.02 10.77 -7.01
C TRP A 122 1.06 11.02 -8.18
N ILE A 123 -0.18 11.46 -7.92
CA ILE A 123 -1.18 11.78 -8.96
C ILE A 123 -0.70 12.94 -9.84
N LEU A 124 -0.10 13.97 -9.25
CA LEU A 124 0.48 15.08 -10.00
C LEU A 124 1.56 14.59 -10.99
N LEU A 125 2.47 13.72 -10.53
CA LEU A 125 3.51 13.14 -11.39
C LEU A 125 2.90 12.20 -12.44
N ARG A 126 1.90 11.39 -12.08
CA ARG A 126 1.22 10.46 -12.99
C ARG A 126 0.55 11.19 -14.17
N ARG A 127 -0.11 12.31 -13.89
CA ARG A 127 -0.72 13.15 -14.93
C ARG A 127 0.28 13.93 -15.78
N ASN A 128 1.55 13.98 -15.39
CA ASN A 128 2.61 14.74 -16.05
C ASN A 128 3.86 13.90 -16.38
N LEU A 129 3.70 12.59 -16.62
CA LEU A 129 4.81 11.65 -16.83
C LEU A 129 5.77 12.06 -17.95
N GLU A 130 5.28 12.66 -19.02
CA GLU A 130 6.10 13.11 -20.16
C GLU A 130 7.18 14.11 -19.72
N ARG A 131 6.88 14.92 -18.71
CA ARG A 131 7.84 15.92 -18.17
C ARG A 131 8.98 15.30 -17.39
N LEU A 132 8.78 14.13 -16.80
CA LEU A 132 9.81 13.40 -16.05
C LEU A 132 10.91 12.84 -16.95
N LYS A 133 10.63 12.67 -18.26
CA LYS A 133 11.56 12.15 -19.28
C LYS A 133 12.21 10.82 -18.84
N LEU A 134 11.37 9.88 -18.38
CA LEU A 134 11.82 8.59 -17.88
C LEU A 134 12.33 7.71 -19.03
N GLY A 135 13.44 7.03 -18.80
CA GLY A 135 14.06 6.05 -19.69
C GLY A 135 13.99 4.63 -19.08
N LYS A 136 14.93 4.29 -18.22
CA LYS A 136 15.00 2.97 -17.57
C LYS A 136 13.80 2.70 -16.67
N TYR A 137 13.22 3.73 -16.02
CA TYR A 137 12.05 3.64 -15.16
C TYR A 137 10.72 3.85 -15.88
N ARG A 138 10.75 3.98 -17.21
CA ARG A 138 9.53 4.00 -18.04
C ARG A 138 8.93 2.60 -18.12
N ARG A 139 7.65 2.46 -17.74
CA ARG A 139 6.88 1.21 -17.81
C ARG A 139 5.53 1.51 -18.45
N LEU A 140 5.36 1.16 -19.71
CA LEU A 140 4.11 1.44 -20.42
C LEU A 140 2.94 0.60 -19.94
N ALA A 141 3.19 -0.66 -19.52
CA ALA A 141 2.15 -1.53 -18.98
C ALA A 141 1.62 -1.10 -17.61
N ASP A 142 2.44 -0.39 -16.85
CA ASP A 142 2.10 0.20 -15.54
C ASP A 142 2.88 1.51 -15.38
N PRO A 143 2.37 2.62 -15.95
CA PRO A 143 3.10 3.89 -15.95
C PRO A 143 3.37 4.46 -14.56
N GLY A 144 2.59 4.03 -13.56
CA GLY A 144 2.73 4.44 -12.16
C GLY A 144 3.71 3.63 -11.34
N GLN A 145 4.24 2.52 -11.86
CA GLN A 145 4.99 1.50 -11.11
C GLN A 145 6.07 2.05 -10.17
N PHE A 146 6.86 3.03 -10.61
CA PHE A 146 7.98 3.59 -9.84
C PHE A 146 7.68 4.96 -9.21
N LEU A 147 6.49 5.51 -9.39
CA LEU A 147 6.19 6.87 -8.89
C LEU A 147 6.19 6.96 -7.36
N ASN A 148 5.78 5.90 -6.66
CA ASN A 148 5.91 5.87 -5.19
C ASN A 148 7.37 5.94 -4.75
N ASP A 149 8.26 5.20 -5.44
CA ASP A 149 9.69 5.21 -5.16
C ASP A 149 10.29 6.60 -5.42
N PHE A 150 9.90 7.26 -6.52
CA PHE A 150 10.31 8.65 -6.80
C PHE A 150 9.84 9.62 -5.73
N VAL A 151 8.54 9.60 -5.36
CA VAL A 151 8.00 10.49 -4.31
C VAL A 151 8.71 10.28 -2.98
N GLU A 152 8.96 9.03 -2.60
CA GLU A 152 9.71 8.71 -1.37
C GLU A 152 11.15 9.17 -1.45
N PHE A 153 11.80 8.99 -2.59
CA PHE A 153 13.17 9.44 -2.80
C PHE A 153 13.30 10.96 -2.76
N PHE A 154 12.40 11.71 -3.41
CA PHE A 154 12.38 13.18 -3.36
C PHE A 154 12.11 13.66 -1.93
N SER A 155 11.20 13.02 -1.20
CA SER A 155 11.01 13.32 0.23
C SER A 155 12.29 13.10 1.02
N ARG A 156 13.05 12.03 0.74
CA ARG A 156 14.34 11.77 1.39
C ARG A 156 15.37 12.87 1.07
N CYS A 157 15.45 13.34 -0.19
CA CYS A 157 16.30 14.48 -0.55
C CYS A 157 15.93 15.73 0.28
N GLN A 158 14.65 16.03 0.41
CA GLN A 158 14.14 17.15 1.19
C GLN A 158 14.46 17.02 2.68
N ASP A 159 14.34 15.81 3.26
CA ASP A 159 14.70 15.50 4.65
C ASP A 159 16.20 15.77 4.93
N GLU A 160 17.07 15.52 3.94
CA GLU A 160 18.52 15.78 3.99
C GLU A 160 18.92 17.20 3.54
N LEU A 161 17.96 18.08 3.22
CA LEU A 161 18.20 19.39 2.63
C LEU A 161 19.07 19.32 1.35
N VAL A 162 18.77 18.36 0.49
CA VAL A 162 19.38 18.21 -0.84
C VAL A 162 18.36 18.71 -1.88
N SER A 163 18.65 19.86 -2.49
CA SER A 163 17.80 20.42 -3.54
C SER A 163 17.94 19.65 -4.86
N ALA A 164 17.05 19.88 -5.82
CA ALA A 164 17.13 19.31 -7.15
C ALA A 164 18.43 19.74 -7.87
N GLU A 165 18.88 20.96 -7.60
CA GLU A 165 20.15 21.49 -8.11
C GLU A 165 21.36 20.80 -7.47
N ASP A 166 21.34 20.52 -6.16
CA ASP A 166 22.38 19.78 -5.45
C ASP A 166 22.51 18.38 -6.01
N TYR A 167 21.36 17.71 -6.22
CA TYR A 167 21.32 16.37 -6.77
C TYR A 167 21.82 16.33 -8.22
N GLN A 168 21.46 17.33 -9.05
CA GLN A 168 21.97 17.45 -10.40
C GLN A 168 23.50 17.61 -10.41
N ARG A 169 24.04 18.49 -9.54
CA ARG A 169 25.50 18.66 -9.40
C ARG A 169 26.20 17.37 -8.99
N TYR A 170 25.56 16.55 -8.17
CA TYR A 170 26.07 15.22 -7.80
C TYR A 170 26.11 14.30 -9.02
N ALA A 171 25.02 14.21 -9.79
CA ALA A 171 24.95 13.36 -10.98
C ALA A 171 25.94 13.80 -12.07
N ASP A 172 26.14 15.12 -12.24
CA ASP A 172 27.11 15.67 -13.19
C ASP A 172 28.56 15.36 -12.79
N ARG A 173 28.88 15.40 -11.47
CA ARG A 173 30.20 14.99 -10.97
C ARG A 173 30.48 13.50 -11.23
N LEU A 174 29.48 12.63 -11.05
CA LEU A 174 29.65 11.19 -11.35
C LEU A 174 29.93 10.97 -12.84
N ALA A 175 29.26 11.72 -13.73
CA ALA A 175 29.52 11.66 -15.17
C ALA A 175 30.96 12.11 -15.51
N ALA A 176 31.41 13.23 -14.95
CA ALA A 176 32.77 13.72 -15.15
C ALA A 176 33.85 12.77 -14.60
N GLN A 177 33.60 12.11 -13.47
CA GLN A 177 34.50 11.09 -12.91
C GLN A 177 34.58 9.87 -13.83
N LEU A 178 33.45 9.38 -14.36
CA LEU A 178 33.43 8.26 -15.30
C LEU A 178 34.22 8.57 -16.55
N ASP A 179 34.07 9.78 -17.11
CA ASP A 179 34.83 10.22 -18.30
C ASP A 179 36.35 10.26 -18.03
N ALA A 180 36.77 10.74 -16.86
CA ALA A 180 38.16 10.76 -16.44
C ALA A 180 38.78 9.37 -16.23
N GLU A 181 37.99 8.42 -15.73
CA GLU A 181 38.40 7.03 -15.43
C GLU A 181 38.30 6.10 -16.65
N ARG A 182 37.74 6.54 -17.77
CA ARG A 182 37.44 5.72 -18.95
C ARG A 182 38.66 4.93 -19.47
N ALA A 183 39.86 5.51 -19.36
CA ALA A 183 41.09 4.90 -19.86
C ALA A 183 41.65 3.77 -18.95
N VAL A 184 41.19 3.71 -17.68
CA VAL A 184 41.67 2.75 -16.66
C VAL A 184 40.66 1.67 -16.29
N LEU A 185 39.39 1.83 -16.67
CA LEU A 185 38.35 0.84 -16.41
C LEU A 185 38.30 -0.21 -17.53
N ASP A 186 38.03 -1.45 -17.14
CA ASP A 186 37.68 -2.51 -18.09
C ASP A 186 36.28 -2.27 -18.69
N GLU A 187 35.98 -2.94 -19.81
CA GLU A 187 34.76 -2.70 -20.59
C GLU A 187 33.48 -3.02 -19.81
N ASP A 188 33.47 -4.08 -18.99
CA ASP A 188 32.29 -4.49 -18.21
C ASP A 188 32.04 -3.49 -17.06
N THR A 189 33.06 -3.14 -16.31
CA THR A 189 32.99 -2.13 -15.24
C THR A 189 32.60 -0.74 -15.78
N PHE A 190 33.17 -0.35 -16.95
CA PHE A 190 32.80 0.90 -17.59
C PHE A 190 31.32 0.92 -18.01
N LYS A 191 30.81 -0.19 -18.53
CA LYS A 191 29.41 -0.33 -18.91
C LYS A 191 28.47 -0.25 -17.69
N GLU A 192 28.79 -0.96 -16.61
CA GLU A 192 28.00 -0.91 -15.36
C GLU A 192 27.93 0.52 -14.78
N ARG A 193 29.06 1.19 -14.72
CA ARG A 193 29.13 2.56 -14.22
C ARG A 193 28.44 3.57 -15.14
N THR A 194 28.47 3.33 -16.47
CA THR A 194 27.73 4.14 -17.43
C THR A 194 26.21 4.01 -17.19
N GLU A 195 25.73 2.81 -16.93
CA GLU A 195 24.32 2.59 -16.58
C GLU A 195 23.96 3.26 -15.26
N GLU A 196 24.83 3.20 -14.26
CA GLU A 196 24.61 3.86 -12.96
C GLU A 196 24.54 5.38 -13.12
N VAL A 197 25.49 6.02 -13.82
CA VAL A 197 25.49 7.46 -14.10
C VAL A 197 24.21 7.87 -14.83
N ALA A 198 23.80 7.10 -15.85
CA ALA A 198 22.58 7.38 -16.60
C ALA A 198 21.33 7.34 -15.70
N LEU A 199 21.30 6.42 -14.72
CA LEU A 199 20.23 6.34 -13.72
C LEU A 199 20.21 7.56 -12.80
N GLN A 200 21.36 7.97 -12.29
CA GLN A 200 21.46 9.15 -11.41
C GLN A 200 21.03 10.42 -12.14
N GLN A 201 21.40 10.56 -13.42
CA GLN A 201 20.93 11.65 -14.26
C GLN A 201 19.41 11.62 -14.53
N GLU A 202 18.83 10.42 -14.72
CA GLU A 202 17.37 10.27 -14.88
C GLU A 202 16.65 10.71 -13.61
N ILE A 203 17.10 10.28 -12.42
CA ILE A 203 16.55 10.69 -11.13
C ILE A 203 16.66 12.22 -10.95
N ALA A 204 17.81 12.81 -11.28
CA ALA A 204 18.04 14.26 -11.18
C ALA A 204 17.05 15.05 -12.04
N ARG A 205 16.84 14.62 -13.29
CA ARG A 205 15.85 15.24 -14.19
C ARG A 205 14.43 15.10 -13.65
N ALA A 206 14.06 13.91 -13.17
CA ALA A 206 12.73 13.66 -12.61
C ALA A 206 12.48 14.50 -11.35
N TYR A 207 13.49 14.65 -10.47
CA TYR A 207 13.37 15.49 -9.27
C TYR A 207 13.17 16.97 -9.63
N ARG A 208 13.97 17.49 -10.57
CA ARG A 208 13.81 18.87 -11.06
C ARG A 208 12.41 19.09 -11.66
N ALA A 209 11.94 18.17 -12.51
CA ALA A 209 10.61 18.27 -13.11
C ALA A 209 9.51 18.23 -12.04
N SER A 210 9.67 17.43 -10.99
CA SER A 210 8.75 17.40 -9.85
C SER A 210 8.67 18.74 -9.12
N GLU A 211 9.80 19.37 -8.80
CA GLU A 211 9.83 20.68 -8.13
C GLU A 211 9.25 21.80 -9.02
N GLU A 212 9.50 21.76 -10.33
CA GLU A 212 8.91 22.68 -11.30
C GLU A 212 7.39 22.52 -11.35
N LEU A 213 6.87 21.29 -11.43
CA LEU A 213 5.43 20.99 -11.41
C LEU A 213 4.75 21.49 -10.15
N LEU A 214 5.35 21.25 -8.97
CA LEU A 214 4.83 21.76 -7.70
C LEU A 214 4.74 23.27 -7.70
N ARG A 215 5.77 23.96 -8.20
CA ARG A 215 5.83 25.43 -8.29
C ARG A 215 4.77 25.98 -9.26
N GLU A 216 4.69 25.43 -10.47
CA GLU A 216 3.74 25.86 -11.51
C GLU A 216 2.28 25.69 -11.08
N LYS A 217 1.98 24.55 -10.47
CA LYS A 217 0.62 24.24 -9.98
C LYS A 217 0.33 24.87 -8.60
N LYS A 218 1.24 25.68 -8.05
CA LYS A 218 1.15 26.28 -6.72
C LYS A 218 0.83 25.24 -5.63
N ARG A 219 1.54 24.11 -5.65
CA ARG A 219 1.43 23.03 -4.69
C ARG A 219 2.66 22.97 -3.79
N VAL A 220 2.46 22.46 -2.56
CA VAL A 220 3.53 22.22 -1.59
C VAL A 220 3.38 20.81 -1.06
N SER A 221 4.42 19.97 -1.23
CA SER A 221 4.45 18.63 -0.64
C SER A 221 4.81 18.67 0.85
N PHE A 222 4.58 17.58 1.57
CA PHE A 222 4.97 17.50 2.98
C PHE A 222 6.46 17.79 3.23
N GLY A 223 7.36 17.22 2.42
CA GLY A 223 8.79 17.50 2.54
C GLY A 223 9.12 18.96 2.23
N SER A 224 8.47 19.52 1.19
CA SER A 224 8.67 20.93 0.79
C SER A 224 8.18 21.95 1.83
N LEU A 225 7.30 21.58 2.78
CA LEU A 225 6.90 22.48 3.87
C LEU A 225 8.09 22.84 4.75
N ILE A 226 8.88 21.86 5.18
CA ILE A 226 10.00 22.10 6.09
C ILE A 226 11.13 22.79 5.35
N THR A 227 11.51 22.32 4.17
CA THR A 227 12.57 22.95 3.34
C THR A 227 12.20 24.37 2.94
N GLY A 228 10.92 24.63 2.61
CA GLY A 228 10.40 25.96 2.30
C GLY A 228 10.47 26.91 3.51
N ALA A 229 10.11 26.45 4.71
CA ALA A 229 10.22 27.22 5.93
C ALA A 229 11.69 27.52 6.28
N VAL A 230 12.58 26.53 6.15
CA VAL A 230 14.03 26.72 6.32
C VAL A 230 14.54 27.79 5.34
N GLY A 231 14.26 27.67 4.05
CA GLY A 231 14.67 28.64 3.03
C GLY A 231 14.10 30.05 3.28
N LEU A 232 12.83 30.14 3.75
CA LEU A 232 12.22 31.42 4.12
C LEU A 232 12.97 32.08 5.28
N LEU A 233 13.32 31.32 6.33
CA LEU A 233 14.04 31.84 7.49
C LEU A 233 15.51 32.13 7.20
N GLU A 234 16.15 31.44 6.28
CA GLU A 234 17.52 31.74 5.83
C GLU A 234 17.59 33.03 5.03
N THR A 235 16.61 33.28 4.18
CA THR A 235 16.59 34.46 3.29
C THR A 235 15.97 35.70 3.93
N ASN A 236 15.06 35.53 4.89
CA ASN A 236 14.36 36.64 5.57
C ASN A 236 14.85 36.79 7.03
N ALA A 237 15.95 37.58 7.19
CA ALA A 237 16.55 37.83 8.50
C ALA A 237 15.58 38.54 9.47
N GLY A 238 14.71 39.45 8.99
CA GLY A 238 13.74 40.15 9.82
C GLY A 238 12.68 39.21 10.41
N LEU A 239 12.09 38.34 9.58
CA LEU A 239 11.14 37.32 10.06
C LEU A 239 11.82 36.36 11.06
N ARG A 240 13.04 35.93 10.75
CA ARG A 240 13.81 35.04 11.64
C ARG A 240 14.01 35.69 13.01
N GLN A 241 14.44 36.96 13.06
CA GLN A 241 14.63 37.71 14.31
C GLN A 241 13.31 37.84 15.08
N THR A 242 12.21 38.20 14.42
CA THR A 242 10.87 38.32 15.04
C THR A 242 10.45 36.98 15.68
N LEU A 243 10.70 35.83 15.01
CA LEU A 243 10.36 34.55 15.59
C LEU A 243 11.27 34.15 16.74
N GLN A 244 12.57 34.51 16.71
CA GLN A 244 13.51 34.27 17.83
C GLN A 244 13.16 35.11 19.04
N GLU A 245 12.72 36.34 18.87
CA GLU A 245 12.24 37.22 19.93
C GLU A 245 10.91 36.72 20.51
N LYS A 246 10.02 36.24 19.65
CA LYS A 246 8.72 35.70 20.08
C LYS A 246 8.91 34.38 20.85
N TYR A 247 9.62 33.40 20.28
CA TYR A 247 9.77 32.06 20.88
C TYR A 247 11.07 31.96 21.68
N ARG A 248 11.01 32.42 22.90
CA ARG A 248 12.18 32.45 23.82
C ARG A 248 12.57 31.05 24.32
N TYR A 249 11.64 30.08 24.32
CA TYR A 249 11.85 28.69 24.75
C TYR A 249 11.28 27.71 23.71
N LEU A 250 12.12 26.79 23.28
CA LEU A 250 11.76 25.69 22.35
C LEU A 250 11.72 24.37 23.11
N LEU A 251 10.65 23.61 22.95
CA LEU A 251 10.48 22.28 23.53
C LEU A 251 10.17 21.28 22.40
N VAL A 252 10.93 20.18 22.32
CA VAL A 252 10.77 19.19 21.24
C VAL A 252 10.52 17.83 21.85
N ASP A 253 9.38 17.22 21.56
CA ASP A 253 9.03 15.85 21.96
C ASP A 253 9.39 14.86 20.85
N GLU A 254 9.65 13.61 21.22
CA GLU A 254 10.03 12.51 20.32
C GLU A 254 11.21 12.89 19.40
N PHE A 255 12.22 13.58 19.97
CA PHE A 255 13.35 14.15 19.23
C PHE A 255 14.15 13.10 18.44
N GLN A 256 14.14 11.82 18.83
CA GLN A 256 14.77 10.74 18.08
C GLN A 256 14.21 10.51 16.68
N ASP A 257 13.03 11.06 16.36
CA ASP A 257 12.40 10.94 15.05
C ASP A 257 12.66 12.17 14.15
N THR A 258 13.49 13.11 14.58
CA THR A 258 13.82 14.34 13.86
C THR A 258 14.76 14.08 12.69
N ASN A 259 14.56 14.76 11.57
CA ASN A 259 15.45 14.73 10.39
C ASN A 259 16.35 15.98 10.32
N ILE A 260 17.26 16.00 9.34
CA ILE A 260 18.22 17.10 9.15
C ILE A 260 17.52 18.43 8.88
N ALA A 261 16.46 18.43 8.05
CA ALA A 261 15.72 19.65 7.74
C ALA A 261 15.02 20.24 8.98
N GLN A 262 14.43 19.38 9.82
CA GLN A 262 13.83 19.79 11.09
C GLN A 262 14.89 20.31 12.07
N LEU A 263 16.04 19.66 12.13
CA LEU A 263 17.15 20.12 12.97
C LEU A 263 17.62 21.52 12.55
N ARG A 264 17.73 21.76 11.23
CA ARG A 264 18.09 23.08 10.70
C ARG A 264 17.04 24.14 11.03
N LEU A 265 15.76 23.80 10.93
CA LEU A 265 14.67 24.68 11.35
C LEU A 265 14.81 25.09 12.84
N LEU A 266 15.10 24.11 13.71
CA LEU A 266 15.30 24.37 15.15
C LEU A 266 16.51 25.28 15.40
N GLU A 267 17.63 25.12 14.65
CA GLU A 267 18.78 26.02 14.76
C GLU A 267 18.41 27.47 14.43
N LEU A 268 17.65 27.66 13.33
CA LEU A 268 17.23 28.98 12.89
C LEU A 268 16.27 29.65 13.90
N LEU A 269 15.45 28.87 14.60
CA LEU A 269 14.51 29.38 15.60
C LEU A 269 15.15 29.61 16.97
N ALA A 270 16.13 28.78 17.38
CA ALA A 270 16.75 28.86 18.71
C ALA A 270 17.61 30.11 18.93
N GLY A 271 18.12 30.71 17.85
CA GLY A 271 18.98 31.86 17.94
C GLY A 271 20.25 31.66 18.79
N ASP A 272 20.83 32.74 19.27
CA ASP A 272 22.09 32.70 20.02
C ASP A 272 21.91 32.14 21.44
N LYS A 273 20.74 32.35 22.05
CA LYS A 273 20.45 31.86 23.43
C LYS A 273 20.29 30.35 23.53
N LYS A 274 19.90 29.69 22.42
CA LYS A 274 19.72 28.25 22.34
C LYS A 274 18.91 27.63 23.49
N ASN A 275 17.86 28.32 23.94
CA ASN A 275 16.96 27.83 24.99
C ASN A 275 16.07 26.71 24.43
N ILE A 276 16.65 25.56 24.23
CA ILE A 276 15.97 24.39 23.63
C ILE A 276 16.08 23.16 24.53
N VAL A 277 14.93 22.52 24.81
CA VAL A 277 14.86 21.24 25.50
C VAL A 277 14.32 20.18 24.55
N ALA A 278 15.13 19.21 24.24
CA ALA A 278 14.77 18.04 23.40
C ALA A 278 14.53 16.81 24.28
N VAL A 279 13.40 16.17 24.14
CA VAL A 279 13.05 14.95 24.89
C VAL A 279 12.89 13.80 23.90
N GLY A 280 13.51 12.65 24.19
CA GLY A 280 13.41 11.50 23.27
C GLY A 280 13.97 10.20 23.84
N ASP A 281 13.81 9.14 23.05
CA ASP A 281 14.30 7.79 23.33
C ASP A 281 14.93 7.16 22.08
N ASN A 282 16.24 7.07 22.01
CA ASN A 282 16.95 6.49 20.87
C ASN A 282 16.62 5.00 20.64
N ASP A 283 16.17 4.27 21.69
CA ASP A 283 15.71 2.88 21.57
C ASP A 283 14.30 2.78 20.95
N GLN A 284 13.59 3.91 20.82
CA GLN A 284 12.30 4.03 20.14
C GLN A 284 12.36 4.78 18.80
N ALA A 285 13.55 4.97 18.21
CA ALA A 285 13.73 5.55 16.88
C ALA A 285 13.33 4.53 15.81
N ILE A 286 12.07 4.58 15.32
CA ILE A 286 11.48 3.60 14.38
C ILE A 286 10.94 4.24 13.10
N TYR A 287 11.23 5.53 12.84
CA TYR A 287 10.76 6.26 11.66
C TYR A 287 11.86 6.65 10.68
N ARG A 288 12.99 5.94 10.72
CA ARG A 288 14.08 6.22 9.78
C ARG A 288 13.69 5.97 8.31
N PHE A 289 12.83 4.99 8.04
CA PHE A 289 12.27 4.82 6.71
C PHE A 289 11.51 6.06 6.20
N ARG A 290 11.17 7.00 7.12
CA ARG A 290 10.59 8.32 6.84
C ARG A 290 11.59 9.47 6.95
N GLY A 291 12.89 9.20 6.87
CA GLY A 291 13.91 10.23 6.89
C GLY A 291 14.47 10.63 8.26
N ALA A 292 14.01 10.04 9.38
CA ALA A 292 14.57 10.38 10.69
C ALA A 292 16.08 10.09 10.77
N SER A 293 16.81 11.00 11.43
CA SER A 293 18.26 10.91 11.70
C SER A 293 18.58 9.80 12.69
N PHE A 294 19.63 9.03 12.46
CA PHE A 294 20.10 8.05 13.43
C PHE A 294 21.01 8.67 14.49
N GLY A 295 21.65 9.78 14.18
CA GLY A 295 22.54 10.57 15.05
C GLY A 295 21.88 11.77 15.71
N SER A 296 20.53 11.87 15.72
CA SER A 296 19.82 13.07 16.19
C SER A 296 20.29 13.60 17.56
N PHE A 297 20.56 12.70 18.52
CA PHE A 297 21.04 13.09 19.86
C PHE A 297 22.50 13.60 19.83
N LYS A 298 23.37 12.98 19.04
CA LYS A 298 24.74 13.46 18.84
C LYS A 298 24.71 14.82 18.16
N LEU A 299 23.96 14.96 17.09
CA LEU A 299 23.78 16.23 16.39
C LEU A 299 23.18 17.34 17.28
N PHE A 300 22.27 17.01 18.19
CA PHE A 300 21.76 17.99 19.17
C PHE A 300 22.89 18.55 20.02
N LEU A 301 23.72 17.68 20.60
CA LEU A 301 24.81 18.09 21.47
C LEU A 301 25.87 18.90 20.69
N GLU A 302 26.22 18.49 19.49
CA GLU A 302 27.18 19.21 18.62
C GLU A 302 26.68 20.61 18.25
N ARG A 303 25.45 20.71 17.75
CA ARG A 303 24.94 21.96 17.17
C ARG A 303 24.39 22.95 18.18
N PHE A 304 23.72 22.48 19.23
CA PHE A 304 23.16 23.37 20.25
C PHE A 304 24.07 23.54 21.45
N ALA A 305 24.71 22.49 21.94
CA ALA A 305 25.55 22.55 23.13
C ALA A 305 27.06 22.83 22.82
N GLY A 306 27.45 22.79 21.55
CA GLY A 306 28.83 22.95 21.15
C GLY A 306 29.75 21.79 21.63
N TRP A 307 29.14 20.67 21.98
CA TRP A 307 29.84 19.48 22.45
C TRP A 307 30.62 18.80 21.29
N ARG A 308 31.78 18.24 21.63
CA ARG A 308 32.60 17.45 20.72
C ARG A 308 32.74 16.04 21.24
N GLU A 309 32.89 15.09 20.30
CA GLU A 309 33.09 13.66 20.63
C GLU A 309 34.28 13.47 21.57
N GLY A 310 34.06 12.73 22.66
CA GLY A 310 35.06 12.52 23.73
C GLY A 310 34.98 13.54 24.90
N GLU A 311 34.20 14.61 24.80
CA GLU A 311 33.97 15.53 25.91
C GLU A 311 32.87 15.05 26.86
N ASP A 312 32.89 15.54 28.13
CA ASP A 312 31.79 15.25 29.07
C ASP A 312 30.50 15.98 28.68
N SER A 313 29.48 15.20 28.28
CA SER A 313 28.16 15.74 27.92
C SER A 313 27.16 15.79 29.09
N THR A 314 27.52 15.36 30.29
CA THR A 314 26.59 15.19 31.43
C THR A 314 25.89 16.46 31.88
N LYS A 315 26.52 17.62 31.67
CA LYS A 315 25.92 18.94 31.96
C LYS A 315 24.79 19.31 31.03
N PHE A 316 24.75 18.76 29.82
CA PHE A 316 23.75 19.05 28.80
C PHE A 316 22.70 17.94 28.68
N ARG A 317 22.76 16.90 29.50
CA ARG A 317 21.83 15.78 29.42
C ARG A 317 21.29 15.35 30.79
N VAL A 318 20.05 14.85 30.75
CA VAL A 318 19.38 14.20 31.88
C VAL A 318 18.79 12.89 31.40
N SER A 319 19.06 11.78 32.12
CA SER A 319 18.47 10.48 31.80
C SER A 319 17.29 10.17 32.72
N LEU A 320 16.12 9.87 32.16
CA LEU A 320 14.95 9.39 32.88
C LEU A 320 14.88 7.86 32.75
N VAL A 321 15.06 7.16 33.87
CA VAL A 321 15.15 5.69 33.93
C VAL A 321 14.02 5.03 34.74
N GLU A 322 13.28 5.80 35.54
CA GLU A 322 12.15 5.25 36.30
C GLU A 322 10.92 5.10 35.42
N ASN A 323 10.48 3.86 35.26
CA ASN A 323 9.32 3.52 34.45
C ASN A 323 8.06 3.38 35.31
N TYR A 324 7.00 4.06 34.91
CA TYR A 324 5.70 4.10 35.62
C TYR A 324 4.61 3.31 34.86
N ARG A 325 4.93 2.77 33.67
CA ARG A 325 3.97 2.07 32.78
C ARG A 325 3.96 0.57 33.01
N SER A 326 5.10 -0.08 32.81
CA SER A 326 5.20 -1.54 32.69
C SER A 326 5.72 -2.20 33.97
N THR A 327 5.35 -3.45 34.16
CA THR A 327 5.84 -4.27 35.27
C THR A 327 7.31 -4.66 35.08
N PRO A 328 8.05 -5.04 36.17
CA PRO A 328 9.48 -5.34 36.11
C PRO A 328 9.84 -6.45 35.13
N ASN A 329 9.06 -7.52 35.06
CA ASN A 329 9.30 -8.64 34.15
C ASN A 329 9.23 -8.24 32.66
N ILE A 330 8.24 -7.42 32.27
CA ILE A 330 8.15 -6.89 30.91
C ILE A 330 9.37 -6.03 30.58
N LEU A 331 9.79 -5.16 31.47
CA LEU A 331 10.95 -4.29 31.27
C LEU A 331 12.26 -5.06 31.13
N ARG A 332 12.47 -6.10 31.97
CA ARG A 332 13.67 -6.94 31.87
C ARG A 332 13.75 -7.65 30.53
N VAL A 333 12.62 -8.20 30.05
CA VAL A 333 12.55 -8.83 28.73
C VAL A 333 12.82 -7.82 27.61
N ALA A 334 12.18 -6.64 27.67
CA ALA A 334 12.42 -5.60 26.69
C ALA A 334 13.86 -5.07 26.68
N THR A 335 14.46 -4.92 27.86
CA THR A 335 15.87 -4.50 28.02
C THR A 335 16.82 -5.57 27.46
N GLN A 336 16.54 -6.85 27.70
CA GLN A 336 17.32 -7.96 27.14
C GLN A 336 17.37 -7.92 25.61
N VAL A 337 16.23 -7.70 24.99
CA VAL A 337 16.12 -7.61 23.53
C VAL A 337 16.92 -6.42 22.98
N ILE A 338 16.65 -5.21 23.47
CA ILE A 338 17.31 -4.01 22.95
C ILE A 338 18.81 -4.01 23.26
N ALA A 339 19.24 -4.77 24.27
CA ALA A 339 20.63 -4.95 24.64
C ALA A 339 21.48 -5.58 23.52
N GLN A 340 20.87 -6.27 22.55
CA GLN A 340 21.57 -6.87 21.42
C GLN A 340 21.94 -5.86 20.32
N ASN A 341 21.40 -4.64 20.36
CA ASN A 341 21.81 -3.58 19.44
C ASN A 341 23.15 -2.99 19.83
N THR A 342 23.94 -2.55 18.83
CA THR A 342 25.18 -1.80 19.04
C THR A 342 24.93 -0.51 19.79
N VAL A 343 25.84 -0.16 20.69
CA VAL A 343 25.76 1.02 21.55
C VAL A 343 26.83 2.02 21.15
N SER A 344 26.44 3.30 21.04
CA SER A 344 27.45 4.37 21.02
C SER A 344 28.04 4.53 22.43
N ALA A 345 29.37 4.70 22.50
CA ALA A 345 30.05 4.98 23.76
C ALA A 345 29.51 6.25 24.44
N ASP A 346 29.05 7.24 23.65
CA ASP A 346 28.54 8.51 24.14
C ASP A 346 27.14 8.39 24.76
N PHE A 347 26.38 7.37 24.37
CA PHE A 347 25.01 7.14 24.84
C PHE A 347 24.87 5.71 25.35
N PRO A 348 25.35 5.43 26.58
CA PRO A 348 25.28 4.11 27.17
C PRO A 348 23.84 3.63 27.32
N LYS A 349 23.64 2.32 27.30
CA LYS A 349 22.32 1.69 27.46
C LYS A 349 21.65 2.13 28.75
N LYS A 350 20.37 2.44 28.67
CA LYS A 350 19.52 2.75 29.82
C LYS A 350 19.05 1.44 30.46
N VAL A 351 19.20 1.32 31.76
CA VAL A 351 18.55 0.26 32.53
C VAL A 351 17.34 0.88 33.21
N LEU A 352 16.15 0.50 32.73
CA LEU A 352 14.90 1.01 33.30
C LEU A 352 14.55 0.31 34.59
N SER A 353 14.18 1.08 35.62
CA SER A 353 13.64 0.59 36.87
C SER A 353 12.14 0.72 36.92
N ALA A 354 11.40 -0.33 37.22
CA ALA A 354 9.96 -0.30 37.34
C ALA A 354 9.51 0.26 38.71
N ASN A 355 8.47 1.08 38.66
CA ASN A 355 7.74 1.55 39.85
C ASN A 355 6.49 0.70 40.15
N LYS A 356 6.19 -0.31 39.35
CA LYS A 356 5.08 -1.27 39.55
C LYS A 356 5.61 -2.55 40.19
N GLU A 357 4.74 -3.26 40.91
CA GLU A 357 5.02 -4.60 41.41
C GLU A 357 5.14 -5.63 40.29
N GLU A 358 5.77 -6.75 40.55
CA GLU A 358 5.86 -7.87 39.60
C GLU A 358 4.46 -8.42 39.27
N SER A 359 4.25 -8.78 38.04
CA SER A 359 3.02 -9.41 37.53
C SER A 359 3.29 -10.81 36.99
N GLU A 360 2.32 -11.34 36.25
CA GLU A 360 2.47 -12.62 35.54
C GLU A 360 3.68 -12.57 34.59
N LYS A 361 4.33 -13.73 34.43
CA LYS A 361 5.45 -13.91 33.49
C LYS A 361 5.00 -13.58 32.07
N VAL A 362 5.92 -13.05 31.27
CA VAL A 362 5.73 -12.89 29.84
C VAL A 362 5.52 -14.27 29.21
N ARG A 363 4.47 -14.44 28.43
CA ARG A 363 4.15 -15.71 27.77
C ARG A 363 4.74 -15.74 26.38
N ILE A 364 5.36 -16.85 26.03
CA ILE A 364 5.76 -17.21 24.67
C ILE A 364 4.97 -18.46 24.30
N VAL A 365 4.10 -18.35 23.30
CA VAL A 365 3.18 -19.39 22.88
C VAL A 365 3.56 -19.84 21.48
N GLU A 366 4.00 -21.10 21.37
CA GLU A 366 4.35 -21.72 20.09
C GLU A 366 3.17 -22.54 19.57
N LEU A 367 2.78 -22.32 18.31
CA LEU A 367 1.63 -22.91 17.65
C LEU A 367 2.05 -23.50 16.29
N GLU A 368 1.23 -24.36 15.69
CA GLU A 368 1.62 -25.07 14.46
C GLU A 368 1.31 -24.23 13.21
N THR A 369 0.14 -23.60 13.15
CA THR A 369 -0.36 -22.88 11.97
C THR A 369 -0.84 -21.46 12.32
N GLU A 370 -1.07 -20.66 11.28
CA GLU A 370 -1.61 -19.31 11.38
C GLU A 370 -3.06 -19.34 11.91
N GLU A 371 -3.84 -20.34 11.53
CA GLU A 371 -5.19 -20.60 12.02
C GLU A 371 -5.21 -21.02 13.49
N ASP A 372 -4.23 -21.82 13.94
CA ASP A 372 -4.09 -22.20 15.34
C ASP A 372 -3.74 -21.00 16.22
N GLU A 373 -2.87 -20.10 15.71
CA GLU A 373 -2.55 -18.83 16.38
C GLU A 373 -3.81 -17.99 16.57
N ALA A 374 -4.60 -17.83 15.51
CA ALA A 374 -5.84 -17.05 15.54
C ALA A 374 -6.86 -17.63 16.53
N ARG A 375 -7.11 -18.94 16.48
CA ARG A 375 -8.02 -19.66 17.39
C ARG A 375 -7.58 -19.55 18.83
N TRP A 376 -6.28 -19.73 19.10
CA TRP A 376 -5.75 -19.64 20.46
C TRP A 376 -5.90 -18.24 21.03
N VAL A 377 -5.54 -17.20 20.24
CA VAL A 377 -5.66 -15.79 20.67
C VAL A 377 -7.13 -15.44 20.94
N ALA A 378 -8.06 -15.80 20.06
CA ALA A 378 -9.48 -15.54 20.25
C ALA A 378 -10.03 -16.22 21.53
N SER A 379 -9.65 -17.49 21.77
CA SER A 379 -10.03 -18.23 22.97
C SER A 379 -9.46 -17.60 24.26
N GLU A 380 -8.21 -17.13 24.22
CA GLU A 380 -7.57 -16.50 25.39
C GLU A 380 -8.19 -15.13 25.67
N LEU A 381 -8.54 -14.33 24.65
CA LEU A 381 -9.30 -13.10 24.80
C LEU A 381 -10.67 -13.35 25.48
N GLN A 382 -11.40 -14.36 25.05
CA GLN A 382 -12.68 -14.74 25.67
C GLN A 382 -12.48 -15.18 27.13
N ARG A 383 -11.48 -16.00 27.40
CA ARG A 383 -11.16 -16.48 28.76
C ARG A 383 -10.85 -15.32 29.70
N LEU A 384 -10.07 -14.34 29.24
CA LEU A 384 -9.70 -13.15 30.02
C LEU A 384 -10.88 -12.21 30.22
N HIS A 385 -11.72 -12.08 29.19
CA HIS A 385 -12.96 -11.30 29.32
C HIS A 385 -13.92 -11.94 30.33
N ALA A 386 -14.10 -13.24 30.28
CA ALA A 386 -14.90 -13.99 31.26
C ALA A 386 -14.34 -13.84 32.69
N ALA A 387 -13.03 -13.62 32.84
CA ALA A 387 -12.39 -13.29 34.12
C ALA A 387 -12.52 -11.82 34.55
N GLY A 388 -13.39 -11.04 33.86
CA GLY A 388 -13.76 -9.67 34.23
C GLY A 388 -12.96 -8.56 33.58
N ARG A 389 -12.12 -8.86 32.58
CA ARG A 389 -11.42 -7.82 31.80
C ARG A 389 -12.34 -7.24 30.73
N LYS A 390 -12.18 -5.95 30.43
CA LYS A 390 -12.93 -5.29 29.35
C LYS A 390 -12.23 -5.57 28.01
N TRP A 391 -12.97 -5.59 26.90
CA TRP A 391 -12.40 -5.76 25.57
C TRP A 391 -11.39 -4.68 25.23
N ARG A 392 -11.61 -3.44 25.62
CA ARG A 392 -10.69 -2.31 25.42
C ARG A 392 -9.36 -2.42 26.17
N ASP A 393 -9.23 -3.34 27.12
CA ASP A 393 -8.00 -3.59 27.85
C ASP A 393 -6.99 -4.37 26.99
N PHE A 394 -7.44 -4.94 25.85
CA PHE A 394 -6.65 -5.77 24.99
C PHE A 394 -6.21 -5.04 23.73
N ALA A 395 -4.93 -5.16 23.37
CA ALA A 395 -4.42 -4.84 22.06
C ALA A 395 -3.72 -6.04 21.44
N VAL A 396 -3.99 -6.26 20.15
CA VAL A 396 -3.28 -7.22 19.33
C VAL A 396 -2.41 -6.45 18.35
N LEU A 397 -1.09 -6.62 18.48
CA LEU A 397 -0.09 -5.94 17.68
C LEU A 397 0.50 -6.91 16.65
N TYR A 398 0.75 -6.42 15.45
CA TYR A 398 1.34 -7.19 14.36
C TYR A 398 2.30 -6.34 13.53
N ARG A 399 3.24 -7.01 12.85
CA ARG A 399 4.25 -6.31 12.01
C ARG A 399 3.68 -5.87 10.67
N GLN A 400 2.84 -6.69 10.05
CA GLN A 400 2.20 -6.44 8.75
C GLN A 400 0.71 -6.73 8.83
N HIS A 401 -0.09 -6.04 8.03
CA HIS A 401 -1.54 -6.18 8.05
C HIS A 401 -2.02 -7.62 7.75
N ALA A 402 -1.34 -8.35 6.86
CA ALA A 402 -1.65 -9.74 6.56
C ALA A 402 -1.54 -10.70 7.77
N HIS A 403 -0.86 -10.31 8.84
CA HIS A 403 -0.70 -11.19 10.02
C HIS A 403 -1.94 -11.23 10.93
N ARG A 404 -2.96 -10.45 10.64
CA ARG A 404 -4.19 -10.36 11.45
C ARG A 404 -5.38 -11.07 10.82
N ASP A 405 -5.29 -11.45 9.55
CA ASP A 405 -6.48 -11.80 8.75
C ASP A 405 -7.20 -13.03 9.31
N GLU A 406 -6.49 -14.10 9.63
CA GLU A 406 -7.05 -15.29 10.26
C GLU A 406 -7.65 -14.95 11.64
N LEU A 407 -7.03 -14.04 12.39
CA LEU A 407 -7.56 -13.59 13.68
C LEU A 407 -8.86 -12.80 13.52
N VAL A 408 -8.97 -11.97 12.49
CA VAL A 408 -10.19 -11.20 12.20
C VAL A 408 -11.36 -12.15 11.92
N GLU A 409 -11.13 -13.23 11.16
CA GLU A 409 -12.14 -14.27 10.93
C GLU A 409 -12.58 -14.95 12.24
N GLU A 410 -11.63 -15.33 13.10
CA GLU A 410 -11.93 -15.97 14.38
C GLU A 410 -12.66 -15.02 15.35
N LEU A 411 -12.25 -13.75 15.46
CA LEU A 411 -12.93 -12.76 16.28
C LEU A 411 -14.38 -12.56 15.82
N SER A 412 -14.61 -12.49 14.51
CA SER A 412 -15.94 -12.36 13.91
C SER A 412 -16.80 -13.60 14.18
N ARG A 413 -16.27 -14.81 13.99
CA ARG A 413 -16.95 -16.09 14.27
C ARG A 413 -17.41 -16.18 15.73
N HIS A 414 -16.58 -15.69 16.64
CA HIS A 414 -16.87 -15.69 18.08
C HIS A 414 -17.60 -14.43 18.56
N LYS A 415 -17.98 -13.52 17.65
CA LYS A 415 -18.66 -12.24 17.96
C LYS A 415 -17.91 -11.39 19.01
N ILE A 416 -16.57 -11.43 18.98
CA ILE A 416 -15.72 -10.62 19.83
C ILE A 416 -15.63 -9.23 19.19
N PRO A 417 -15.99 -8.14 19.88
CA PRO A 417 -15.90 -6.79 19.32
C PRO A 417 -14.44 -6.37 19.13
N PHE A 418 -14.08 -5.91 17.94
CA PHE A 418 -12.75 -5.43 17.63
C PHE A 418 -12.78 -4.19 16.74
N VAL A 419 -11.66 -3.46 16.73
CA VAL A 419 -11.42 -2.28 15.89
C VAL A 419 -10.06 -2.39 15.23
N ILE A 420 -10.02 -2.17 13.92
CA ILE A 420 -8.78 -2.13 13.15
C ILE A 420 -8.40 -0.67 12.90
N SER A 421 -7.22 -0.27 13.38
CA SER A 421 -6.71 1.09 13.17
C SER A 421 -6.39 1.33 11.69
N LYS A 422 -6.85 2.46 11.13
CA LYS A 422 -6.57 2.94 9.76
C LYS A 422 -7.11 2.04 8.65
N LEU A 423 -8.24 1.35 8.87
CA LEU A 423 -8.93 0.65 7.80
C LEU A 423 -9.48 1.66 6.77
N SER A 424 -9.34 1.36 5.48
CA SER A 424 -9.85 2.24 4.42
C SER A 424 -11.36 2.10 4.28
N ILE A 425 -12.09 3.22 4.23
CA ILE A 425 -13.53 3.21 3.96
C ILE A 425 -13.84 2.72 2.55
N LEU A 426 -12.88 2.78 1.62
CA LEU A 426 -13.07 2.33 0.23
C LEU A 426 -13.38 0.83 0.12
N ASP A 427 -13.07 0.10 1.17
CA ASP A 427 -13.30 -1.34 1.23
C ASP A 427 -14.63 -1.71 1.92
N HIS A 428 -15.29 -0.73 2.54
CA HIS A 428 -16.60 -0.94 3.17
C HIS A 428 -17.68 -1.24 2.09
N PRO A 429 -18.51 -2.31 2.26
CA PRO A 429 -19.50 -2.72 1.26
C PRO A 429 -20.42 -1.60 0.78
N LEU A 430 -21.00 -0.81 1.69
CA LEU A 430 -21.88 0.32 1.32
C LEU A 430 -21.11 1.40 0.53
N VAL A 431 -19.85 1.68 0.87
CA VAL A 431 -19.03 2.66 0.13
C VAL A 431 -18.73 2.14 -1.28
N LYS A 432 -18.39 0.84 -1.42
CA LYS A 432 -18.22 0.20 -2.74
C LYS A 432 -19.47 0.28 -3.58
N ASP A 433 -20.66 0.07 -2.98
CA ASP A 433 -21.93 0.20 -3.68
C ASP A 433 -22.17 1.64 -4.17
N VAL A 434 -22.01 2.63 -3.30
CA VAL A 434 -22.14 4.05 -3.68
C VAL A 434 -21.14 4.41 -4.79
N LEU A 435 -19.88 3.94 -4.68
CA LEU A 435 -18.85 4.16 -5.71
C LEU A 435 -19.19 3.45 -7.04
N ALA A 436 -19.86 2.28 -7.01
CA ALA A 436 -20.31 1.61 -8.21
C ALA A 436 -21.36 2.44 -8.95
N TYR A 437 -22.35 3.03 -8.24
CA TYR A 437 -23.29 3.97 -8.84
C TYR A 437 -22.58 5.20 -9.44
N LEU A 438 -21.65 5.82 -8.72
CA LEU A 438 -20.91 6.99 -9.22
C LEU A 438 -20.10 6.65 -10.48
N ARG A 439 -19.44 5.48 -10.50
CA ARG A 439 -18.72 4.98 -11.68
C ARG A 439 -19.65 4.77 -12.86
N LEU A 440 -20.80 4.15 -12.65
CA LEU A 440 -21.77 3.89 -13.70
C LEU A 440 -22.38 5.19 -14.25
N ILE A 441 -22.61 6.21 -13.42
CA ILE A 441 -23.00 7.54 -13.84
C ILE A 441 -21.90 8.19 -14.70
N ALA A 442 -20.64 8.11 -14.28
CA ALA A 442 -19.50 8.70 -15.01
C ALA A 442 -19.18 7.91 -16.30
N THR A 443 -19.17 6.58 -16.22
CA THR A 443 -18.73 5.67 -17.28
C THR A 443 -19.71 4.50 -17.45
N PRO A 444 -20.67 4.57 -18.40
CA PRO A 444 -21.72 3.55 -18.56
C PRO A 444 -21.17 2.19 -19.08
N PHE A 445 -19.92 2.17 -19.52
CA PHE A 445 -19.27 0.98 -20.08
C PHE A 445 -18.53 0.14 -19.02
N ASP A 446 -18.68 0.46 -17.71
CA ASP A 446 -18.13 -0.32 -16.60
C ASP A 446 -19.11 -1.46 -16.25
N ASP A 447 -18.96 -2.60 -16.91
CA ASP A 447 -19.81 -3.78 -16.70
C ASP A 447 -19.68 -4.33 -15.27
N VAL A 448 -18.53 -4.18 -14.62
CA VAL A 448 -18.30 -4.64 -13.23
C VAL A 448 -19.08 -3.76 -12.24
N ALA A 449 -19.02 -2.44 -12.40
CA ALA A 449 -19.81 -1.52 -11.60
C ALA A 449 -21.32 -1.74 -11.84
N CYS A 450 -21.73 -1.96 -13.12
CA CYS A 450 -23.11 -2.26 -13.47
C CYS A 450 -23.61 -3.56 -12.80
N ALA A 451 -22.82 -4.64 -12.83
CA ALA A 451 -23.15 -5.90 -12.18
C ALA A 451 -23.32 -5.73 -10.67
N ARG A 452 -22.43 -4.95 -10.01
CA ARG A 452 -22.54 -4.66 -8.57
C ARG A 452 -23.86 -3.92 -8.24
N VAL A 453 -24.20 -2.91 -9.03
CA VAL A 453 -25.45 -2.15 -8.87
C VAL A 453 -26.67 -3.06 -9.05
N LEU A 454 -26.67 -3.90 -10.09
CA LEU A 454 -27.79 -4.79 -10.42
C LEU A 454 -28.03 -5.88 -9.37
N ALA A 455 -27.02 -6.28 -8.62
CA ALA A 455 -27.14 -7.29 -7.57
C ALA A 455 -27.73 -6.74 -6.24
N ALA A 456 -28.12 -5.46 -6.19
CA ALA A 456 -28.83 -4.93 -5.02
C ALA A 456 -30.27 -5.44 -4.99
N PRO A 457 -30.80 -5.89 -3.82
CA PRO A 457 -32.16 -6.43 -3.68
C PRO A 457 -33.27 -5.47 -4.14
N ALA A 458 -32.99 -4.16 -4.14
CA ALA A 458 -33.90 -3.13 -4.60
C ALA A 458 -34.33 -3.30 -6.07
N TRP A 459 -33.56 -4.02 -6.89
CA TRP A 459 -33.86 -4.23 -8.31
C TRP A 459 -34.54 -5.55 -8.60
N SER A 460 -34.71 -6.42 -7.59
CA SER A 460 -35.40 -7.72 -7.69
C SER A 460 -34.91 -8.60 -8.84
N LEU A 461 -33.58 -8.59 -9.06
CA LEU A 461 -32.91 -9.49 -10.01
C LEU A 461 -32.36 -10.71 -9.32
N GLU A 462 -32.34 -11.81 -10.05
CA GLU A 462 -31.67 -13.04 -9.64
C GLU A 462 -30.31 -13.21 -10.37
N PRO A 463 -29.37 -13.98 -9.81
CA PRO A 463 -28.05 -14.18 -10.43
C PRO A 463 -28.12 -14.65 -11.89
N GLY A 464 -29.07 -15.56 -12.19
CA GLY A 464 -29.29 -16.03 -13.56
C GLY A 464 -29.72 -14.97 -14.56
N ASP A 465 -30.42 -13.91 -14.07
CA ASP A 465 -30.81 -12.78 -14.92
C ASP A 465 -29.59 -11.95 -15.31
N LEU A 466 -28.71 -11.66 -14.36
CA LEU A 466 -27.47 -10.96 -14.61
C LEU A 466 -26.62 -11.67 -15.65
N VAL A 467 -26.48 -12.99 -15.54
CA VAL A 467 -25.72 -13.79 -16.51
C VAL A 467 -26.33 -13.69 -17.90
N ARG A 468 -27.67 -13.85 -18.04
CA ARG A 468 -28.37 -13.71 -19.34
C ARG A 468 -28.19 -12.31 -19.96
N PHE A 469 -28.23 -11.25 -19.14
CA PHE A 469 -27.93 -9.90 -19.60
C PHE A 469 -26.49 -9.77 -20.12
N ALA A 470 -25.52 -10.29 -19.36
CA ALA A 470 -24.11 -10.20 -19.71
C ALA A 470 -23.78 -11.02 -20.99
N GLU A 471 -24.33 -12.23 -21.14
CA GLU A 471 -24.20 -13.05 -22.35
C GLU A 471 -24.75 -12.34 -23.58
N ARG A 472 -25.95 -11.74 -23.46
CA ARG A 472 -26.57 -10.97 -24.54
C ARG A 472 -25.74 -9.74 -24.90
N ALA A 473 -25.29 -8.96 -23.89
CA ALA A 473 -24.41 -7.80 -24.07
C ALA A 473 -23.11 -8.20 -24.80
N ARG A 474 -22.54 -9.35 -24.44
CA ARG A 474 -21.35 -9.89 -25.10
C ARG A 474 -21.61 -10.28 -26.57
N LYS A 475 -22.74 -10.95 -26.85
CA LYS A 475 -23.15 -11.36 -28.20
C LYS A 475 -23.42 -10.14 -29.10
N GLU A 476 -24.08 -9.12 -28.57
CA GLU A 476 -24.40 -7.87 -29.28
C GLU A 476 -23.22 -6.86 -29.29
N LYS A 477 -22.09 -7.17 -28.66
CA LYS A 477 -20.92 -6.28 -28.49
C LYS A 477 -21.25 -4.93 -27.85
N LYS A 478 -22.22 -4.89 -26.95
CA LYS A 478 -22.66 -3.72 -26.18
C LYS A 478 -22.17 -3.79 -24.74
N ALA A 479 -22.25 -2.69 -24.00
CA ALA A 479 -22.07 -2.68 -22.55
C ALA A 479 -23.30 -3.26 -21.83
N LEU A 480 -23.11 -3.75 -20.61
CA LEU A 480 -24.20 -4.29 -19.80
C LEU A 480 -25.29 -3.23 -19.55
N TYR A 481 -24.88 -1.97 -19.31
CA TYR A 481 -25.77 -0.84 -19.14
C TYR A 481 -26.67 -0.57 -20.36
N ASP A 482 -26.16 -0.76 -21.58
CA ASP A 482 -26.94 -0.55 -22.81
C ASP A 482 -28.10 -1.55 -22.92
N MET A 483 -27.93 -2.74 -22.35
CA MET A 483 -28.99 -3.73 -22.28
C MET A 483 -30.17 -3.31 -21.41
N LEU A 484 -29.92 -2.48 -20.39
CA LEU A 484 -30.98 -1.94 -19.52
C LEU A 484 -31.82 -0.88 -20.22
N GLN A 485 -31.29 -0.24 -21.27
CA GLN A 485 -31.98 0.79 -22.07
C GLN A 485 -32.79 0.22 -23.25
N ALA A 486 -32.70 -1.09 -23.49
CA ALA A 486 -33.45 -1.72 -24.60
C ALA A 486 -34.97 -1.57 -24.43
N PRO A 487 -35.74 -1.43 -25.53
CA PRO A 487 -37.20 -1.24 -25.46
C PRO A 487 -37.88 -2.36 -24.64
N GLN A 488 -38.84 -1.94 -23.82
CA GLN A 488 -39.71 -2.84 -23.04
C GLN A 488 -40.36 -3.88 -23.98
N GLY A 489 -40.23 -5.16 -23.70
CA GLY A 489 -40.73 -6.25 -24.54
C GLY A 489 -39.65 -7.14 -25.16
N GLN A 490 -38.39 -6.70 -25.16
CA GLN A 490 -37.24 -7.57 -25.56
C GLN A 490 -36.55 -8.23 -24.33
N LEU A 491 -36.90 -7.81 -23.14
CA LEU A 491 -36.43 -8.34 -21.88
C LEU A 491 -37.48 -9.27 -21.31
N ALA A 492 -37.21 -10.55 -21.16
CA ALA A 492 -38.17 -11.58 -20.73
C ALA A 492 -38.43 -11.64 -19.22
N PHE A 493 -38.56 -10.47 -18.52
CA PHE A 493 -38.69 -10.41 -17.06
C PHE A 493 -39.88 -9.57 -16.62
N ASP A 494 -40.97 -10.20 -16.23
CA ASP A 494 -42.22 -9.50 -15.90
C ASP A 494 -42.24 -8.75 -14.56
N SER A 495 -41.44 -9.16 -13.56
CA SER A 495 -41.51 -8.60 -12.19
C SER A 495 -40.50 -7.46 -11.89
N SER A 496 -39.35 -7.40 -12.58
CA SER A 496 -38.29 -6.40 -12.33
C SER A 496 -38.31 -5.15 -13.23
N HIS A 497 -39.15 -5.11 -14.23
CA HIS A 497 -39.19 -4.03 -15.24
C HIS A 497 -39.36 -2.63 -14.67
N ALA A 498 -40.28 -2.43 -13.71
CA ALA A 498 -40.56 -1.12 -13.14
C ALA A 498 -39.37 -0.61 -12.26
N ALA A 499 -38.68 -1.52 -11.55
CA ALA A 499 -37.54 -1.17 -10.73
C ALA A 499 -36.33 -0.81 -11.59
N LEU A 500 -36.05 -1.61 -12.62
CA LEU A 500 -34.97 -1.31 -13.59
C LEU A 500 -35.22 -0.06 -14.40
N GLY A 501 -36.50 0.20 -14.78
CA GLY A 501 -36.89 1.45 -15.44
C GLY A 501 -36.56 2.68 -14.59
N ARG A 502 -36.86 2.66 -13.29
CA ARG A 502 -36.52 3.73 -12.35
C ARG A 502 -34.99 3.88 -12.20
N LEU A 503 -34.24 2.78 -12.14
CA LEU A 503 -32.76 2.82 -12.10
C LEU A 503 -32.21 3.55 -13.32
N VAL A 504 -32.64 3.16 -14.52
CA VAL A 504 -32.21 3.79 -15.79
C VAL A 504 -32.59 5.27 -15.87
N GLU A 505 -33.80 5.64 -15.43
CA GLU A 505 -34.25 7.03 -15.40
C GLU A 505 -33.36 7.90 -14.52
N VAL A 506 -33.05 7.45 -13.29
CA VAL A 506 -32.20 8.19 -12.35
C VAL A 506 -30.78 8.30 -12.88
N LEU A 507 -30.17 7.19 -13.31
CA LEU A 507 -28.80 7.20 -13.82
C LEU A 507 -28.68 8.07 -15.07
N SER A 508 -29.63 7.99 -16.02
CA SER A 508 -29.65 8.82 -17.23
C SER A 508 -29.92 10.29 -16.92
N GLY A 509 -30.75 10.58 -15.91
CA GLY A 509 -31.03 11.93 -15.42
C GLY A 509 -29.75 12.58 -14.85
N GLN A 510 -29.05 11.89 -13.94
CA GLN A 510 -27.78 12.37 -13.39
C GLN A 510 -26.72 12.57 -14.48
N ARG A 511 -26.63 11.68 -15.46
CA ARG A 511 -25.69 11.80 -16.58
C ARG A 511 -25.92 13.03 -17.44
N LYS A 512 -27.16 13.43 -17.68
CA LYS A 512 -27.48 14.66 -18.44
C LYS A 512 -26.96 15.92 -17.73
N THR A 513 -26.75 15.88 -16.42
CA THR A 513 -26.31 17.01 -15.61
C THR A 513 -24.78 17.02 -15.33
N LEU A 514 -24.02 15.97 -15.69
CA LEU A 514 -22.58 15.80 -15.39
C LEU A 514 -21.71 17.02 -15.68
N ARG A 515 -21.99 17.74 -16.78
CA ARG A 515 -21.17 18.92 -17.17
C ARG A 515 -21.45 20.17 -16.34
N ARG A 516 -22.55 20.19 -15.55
CA ARG A 516 -23.02 21.38 -14.82
C ARG A 516 -22.96 21.22 -13.31
N ARG A 517 -22.77 19.99 -12.82
CA ARG A 517 -22.82 19.67 -11.40
C ARG A 517 -21.51 19.07 -10.91
N SER A 518 -21.16 19.42 -9.67
CA SER A 518 -19.99 18.87 -9.01
C SER A 518 -20.18 17.42 -8.58
N ALA A 519 -19.08 16.70 -8.35
CA ALA A 519 -19.10 15.34 -7.79
C ALA A 519 -19.83 15.28 -6.45
N ARG A 520 -19.69 16.33 -5.63
CA ARG A 520 -20.33 16.45 -4.31
C ARG A 520 -21.86 16.53 -4.42
N GLU A 521 -22.38 17.34 -5.34
CA GLU A 521 -23.83 17.48 -5.57
C GLU A 521 -24.43 16.18 -6.08
N ILE A 522 -23.75 15.50 -7.01
CA ILE A 522 -24.23 14.21 -7.55
C ILE A 522 -24.19 13.13 -6.47
N LEU A 523 -23.14 13.09 -5.63
CA LEU A 523 -23.09 12.18 -4.49
C LEU A 523 -24.20 12.46 -3.48
N GLY A 524 -24.50 13.72 -3.17
CA GLY A 524 -25.59 14.10 -2.27
C GLY A 524 -26.94 13.59 -2.74
N ASP A 525 -27.30 13.86 -3.99
CA ASP A 525 -28.55 13.38 -4.58
C ASP A 525 -28.65 11.85 -4.64
N LEU A 526 -27.51 11.20 -4.95
CA LEU A 526 -27.45 9.73 -4.98
C LEU A 526 -27.73 9.13 -3.60
N LEU A 527 -27.16 9.70 -2.54
CA LEU A 527 -27.34 9.23 -1.16
C LEU A 527 -28.79 9.44 -0.69
N GLU A 528 -29.43 10.55 -1.08
CA GLU A 528 -30.85 10.80 -0.81
C GLU A 528 -31.73 9.81 -1.57
N TRP A 529 -31.47 9.60 -2.86
CA TRP A 529 -32.24 8.69 -3.69
C TRP A 529 -32.14 7.23 -3.23
N LEU A 530 -30.97 6.80 -2.77
CA LEU A 530 -30.75 5.48 -2.16
C LEU A 530 -31.34 5.39 -0.74
N GLU A 531 -31.88 6.49 -0.19
CA GLU A 531 -32.36 6.57 1.19
C GLU A 531 -31.32 6.12 2.24
N VAL A 532 -30.02 6.36 1.96
CA VAL A 532 -28.93 5.96 2.86
C VAL A 532 -29.08 6.55 4.27
N PRO A 533 -29.48 7.85 4.45
CA PRO A 533 -29.66 8.41 5.78
C PRO A 533 -30.72 7.69 6.62
N GLN A 534 -31.76 7.13 5.96
CA GLN A 534 -32.88 6.44 6.62
C GLN A 534 -32.64 4.94 6.81
N ARG A 535 -31.97 4.29 5.83
CA ARG A 535 -31.83 2.83 5.75
C ARG A 535 -30.53 2.30 6.34
N ALA A 536 -29.45 3.08 6.29
CA ALA A 536 -28.15 2.65 6.80
C ALA A 536 -28.09 2.71 8.34
N SER A 537 -27.36 1.79 8.96
CA SER A 537 -27.11 1.82 10.39
C SER A 537 -26.33 3.09 10.79
N ALA A 538 -26.34 3.44 12.08
CA ALA A 538 -25.56 4.57 12.60
C ALA A 538 -24.04 4.41 12.31
N GLN A 539 -23.54 3.16 12.31
CA GLN A 539 -22.16 2.86 11.99
C GLN A 539 -21.88 3.04 10.49
N ASP A 540 -22.73 2.49 9.61
CA ASP A 540 -22.56 2.57 8.15
C ASP A 540 -22.60 4.02 7.66
N ARG A 541 -23.45 4.85 8.26
CA ARG A 541 -23.53 6.29 7.96
C ARG A 541 -22.20 7.01 8.17
N LYS A 542 -21.39 6.62 9.15
CA LYS A 542 -20.07 7.23 9.38
C LYS A 542 -19.14 7.06 8.18
N TYR A 543 -19.15 5.88 7.57
CA TYR A 543 -18.32 5.60 6.38
C TYR A 543 -18.75 6.45 5.18
N VAL A 544 -20.05 6.60 4.96
CA VAL A 544 -20.55 7.42 3.86
C VAL A 544 -20.35 8.91 4.12
N THR A 545 -20.49 9.35 5.37
CA THR A 545 -20.17 10.73 5.78
C THR A 545 -18.70 11.02 5.50
N ARG A 546 -17.79 10.10 5.87
CA ARG A 546 -16.35 10.25 5.59
C ARG A 546 -16.05 10.31 4.08
N LEU A 547 -16.77 9.54 3.26
CA LEU A 547 -16.66 9.65 1.80
C LEU A 547 -17.08 11.06 1.32
N SER A 548 -18.17 11.61 1.84
CA SER A 548 -18.63 12.95 1.49
C SER A 548 -17.64 14.05 1.93
N GLU A 549 -17.02 13.90 3.08
CA GLU A 549 -15.93 14.76 3.54
C GLU A 549 -14.72 14.67 2.63
N PHE A 550 -14.34 13.48 2.21
CA PHE A 550 -13.23 13.26 1.29
C PHE A 550 -13.47 13.93 -0.07
N VAL A 551 -14.69 13.86 -0.62
CA VAL A 551 -15.04 14.60 -1.83
C VAL A 551 -14.87 16.11 -1.62
N LYS A 552 -15.28 16.64 -0.46
CA LYS A 552 -15.10 18.05 -0.10
C LYS A 552 -13.62 18.44 0.04
N GLU A 553 -12.79 17.57 0.59
CA GLU A 553 -11.32 17.75 0.71
C GLU A 553 -10.64 17.70 -0.66
N TRP A 554 -11.18 16.92 -1.60
CA TRP A 554 -10.67 16.80 -2.96
C TRP A 554 -11.05 18.00 -3.85
N GLU A 555 -12.24 18.60 -3.70
CA GLU A 555 -12.72 19.69 -4.57
C GLU A 555 -11.71 20.84 -4.79
N PRO A 556 -10.97 21.36 -3.77
CA PRO A 556 -9.95 22.39 -3.97
C PRO A 556 -8.73 21.94 -4.78
N LYS A 557 -8.53 20.62 -4.91
CA LYS A 557 -7.40 20.02 -5.63
C LYS A 557 -7.74 19.75 -7.10
N SER A 558 -9.04 19.74 -7.45
CA SER A 558 -9.56 19.43 -8.79
C SER A 558 -9.53 20.66 -9.71
N GLU A 559 -9.57 20.41 -11.02
CA GLU A 559 -9.69 21.45 -12.04
C GLU A 559 -11.18 21.76 -12.39
N THR A 560 -12.02 20.74 -12.45
CA THR A 560 -13.43 20.86 -12.90
C THR A 560 -14.46 20.61 -11.81
N ARG A 561 -14.08 20.01 -10.69
CA ARG A 561 -14.96 19.49 -9.64
C ARG A 561 -15.99 18.46 -10.14
N GLY A 562 -15.83 18.00 -11.39
CA GLY A 562 -16.74 17.09 -12.05
C GLY A 562 -16.62 15.65 -11.57
N LEU A 563 -17.71 14.86 -11.70
CA LEU A 563 -17.73 13.47 -11.27
C LEU A 563 -16.72 12.60 -12.04
N ALA A 564 -16.52 12.82 -13.33
CA ALA A 564 -15.56 12.06 -14.13
C ALA A 564 -14.13 12.24 -13.61
N GLU A 565 -13.73 13.48 -13.27
CA GLU A 565 -12.42 13.79 -12.68
C GLU A 565 -12.25 13.15 -11.29
N PHE A 566 -13.34 13.14 -10.49
CA PHE A 566 -13.31 12.48 -9.18
C PHE A 566 -13.14 10.96 -9.28
N VAL A 567 -13.85 10.32 -10.21
CA VAL A 567 -13.74 8.86 -10.45
C VAL A 567 -12.34 8.51 -10.94
N GLU A 568 -11.75 9.29 -11.86
CA GLU A 568 -10.37 9.13 -12.30
C GLU A 568 -9.39 9.31 -11.13
N TYR A 569 -9.56 10.37 -10.35
CA TYR A 569 -8.74 10.65 -9.16
C TYR A 569 -8.79 9.48 -8.16
N LEU A 570 -9.96 8.90 -7.88
CA LEU A 570 -10.08 7.72 -7.02
C LEU A 570 -9.34 6.50 -7.58
N GLY A 571 -9.35 6.33 -8.89
CA GLY A 571 -8.56 5.30 -9.57
C GLY A 571 -7.07 5.46 -9.29
N TYR A 572 -6.53 6.65 -9.53
CA TYR A 572 -5.13 6.97 -9.23
C TYR A 572 -4.82 6.93 -7.72
N TYR A 573 -5.75 7.40 -6.89
CA TYR A 573 -5.62 7.37 -5.44
C TYR A 573 -5.43 5.93 -4.93
N SER A 574 -6.21 4.99 -5.46
CA SER A 574 -6.08 3.56 -5.14
C SER A 574 -4.80 2.94 -5.70
N GLN A 575 -4.38 3.29 -6.93
CA GLN A 575 -3.11 2.82 -7.52
C GLN A 575 -1.89 3.29 -6.71
N ALA A 576 -1.93 4.53 -6.21
CA ALA A 576 -0.90 5.09 -5.35
C ALA A 576 -0.87 4.47 -3.93
N GLY A 577 -1.81 3.59 -3.59
CA GLY A 577 -1.94 2.99 -2.26
C GLY A 577 -2.59 3.91 -1.23
N GLY A 578 -3.37 4.89 -1.69
CA GLY A 578 -4.11 5.82 -0.83
C GLY A 578 -5.17 5.11 0.01
N THR A 579 -5.30 5.53 1.26
CA THR A 579 -6.29 5.00 2.21
C THR A 579 -7.09 6.14 2.83
N ILE A 580 -8.41 6.00 2.86
CA ILE A 580 -9.32 6.95 3.49
C ILE A 580 -9.82 6.30 4.77
N SER A 581 -9.27 6.68 5.91
CA SER A 581 -9.66 6.11 7.20
C SER A 581 -10.70 6.98 7.92
N LEU A 582 -11.51 6.35 8.78
CA LEU A 582 -12.25 7.07 9.80
C LEU A 582 -11.28 7.62 10.85
N GLU A 583 -11.42 8.88 11.21
CA GLU A 583 -10.69 9.44 12.34
C GLU A 583 -11.34 8.93 13.65
N ASN A 584 -10.58 8.16 14.42
CA ASN A 584 -10.68 7.89 15.87
C ASN A 584 -12.06 7.66 16.54
N ASP A 585 -13.04 7.09 15.89
CA ASP A 585 -14.24 6.59 16.57
C ASP A 585 -14.06 5.12 16.98
N PHE A 586 -13.37 4.91 18.12
CA PHE A 586 -13.36 3.57 18.72
C PHE A 586 -14.72 3.29 19.38
N PRO A 587 -15.44 2.22 19.03
CA PRO A 587 -16.57 1.79 19.84
C PRO A 587 -16.05 1.51 21.26
N GLY A 588 -16.79 1.97 22.27
CA GLY A 588 -16.32 2.11 23.65
C GLY A 588 -15.64 0.90 24.29
N ASP A 589 -16.02 -0.34 23.98
CA ASP A 589 -15.42 -1.57 24.54
C ASP A 589 -15.15 -2.61 23.44
N ALA A 590 -13.95 -2.57 22.85
CA ALA A 590 -13.53 -3.45 21.75
C ALA A 590 -12.01 -3.72 21.79
N VAL A 591 -11.59 -4.89 21.30
CA VAL A 591 -10.18 -5.28 21.15
C VAL A 591 -9.52 -4.40 20.07
N GLN A 592 -8.36 -3.84 20.36
CA GLN A 592 -7.64 -2.99 19.40
C GLN A 592 -6.65 -3.80 18.57
N LEU A 593 -6.83 -3.81 17.24
CA LEU A 593 -5.94 -4.44 16.27
C LEU A 593 -5.14 -3.34 15.55
N THR A 594 -3.82 -3.34 15.71
CA THR A 594 -2.98 -2.30 15.09
C THR A 594 -1.57 -2.82 14.78
N THR A 595 -0.91 -2.18 13.80
CA THR A 595 0.52 -2.47 13.56
C THR A 595 1.36 -1.94 14.72
N VAL A 596 2.55 -2.52 14.93
CA VAL A 596 3.50 -2.02 15.94
C VAL A 596 3.85 -0.55 15.72
N HIS A 597 4.00 -0.10 14.47
CA HIS A 597 4.21 1.32 14.15
C HIS A 597 3.02 2.20 14.56
N GLY A 598 1.79 1.70 14.37
CA GLY A 598 0.57 2.40 14.77
C GLY A 598 0.37 2.47 16.28
N ALA A 599 0.98 1.53 17.02
CA ALA A 599 0.93 1.49 18.49
C ALA A 599 1.94 2.42 19.18
N LYS A 600 2.88 3.05 18.44
CA LYS A 600 3.83 4.00 19.05
C LYS A 600 3.07 5.16 19.70
N GLY A 601 3.43 5.49 20.93
CA GLY A 601 2.75 6.50 21.75
C GLY A 601 1.53 5.98 22.54
N LEU A 602 0.98 4.81 22.19
CA LEU A 602 -0.13 4.19 22.91
C LEU A 602 0.38 3.25 24.02
N GLU A 603 -0.53 2.88 24.93
CA GLU A 603 -0.29 1.93 26.02
C GLU A 603 -1.56 1.13 26.31
N PHE A 604 -1.40 -0.12 26.70
CA PHE A 604 -2.51 -1.06 26.88
C PHE A 604 -2.26 -1.95 28.10
N PRO A 605 -3.28 -2.23 28.92
CA PRO A 605 -3.17 -3.15 30.05
C PRO A 605 -2.62 -4.53 29.64
N GLN A 606 -3.08 -5.06 28.50
CA GLN A 606 -2.70 -6.39 28.00
C GLN A 606 -2.39 -6.35 26.50
N VAL A 607 -1.23 -6.87 26.11
CA VAL A 607 -0.78 -6.91 24.71
C VAL A 607 -0.54 -8.34 24.25
N PHE A 608 -1.10 -8.67 23.10
CA PHE A 608 -0.75 -9.82 22.30
C PHE A 608 0.09 -9.35 21.11
N LEU A 609 1.21 -10.00 20.85
CA LEU A 609 2.07 -9.70 19.70
C LEU A 609 2.19 -10.93 18.82
N LEU A 610 1.68 -10.82 17.60
CA LEU A 610 1.53 -11.94 16.68
C LEU A 610 2.77 -12.17 15.83
N ARG A 611 2.94 -13.45 15.45
CA ARG A 611 3.80 -13.89 14.36
C ARG A 611 5.27 -13.51 14.53
N ILE A 612 5.86 -13.82 15.71
CA ILE A 612 7.28 -13.57 15.98
C ILE A 612 8.10 -14.71 15.36
N ASN A 613 8.22 -14.67 14.04
CA ASN A 613 8.90 -15.66 13.22
C ASN A 613 9.93 -15.00 12.29
N ASN A 614 10.96 -15.75 11.92
CA ASN A 614 11.93 -15.30 10.93
C ASN A 614 11.23 -14.92 9.61
N LYS A 615 11.64 -13.81 9.00
CA LYS A 615 11.06 -13.22 7.78
C LYS A 615 9.63 -12.63 7.93
N LYS A 616 9.04 -12.73 9.11
CA LYS A 616 7.75 -12.13 9.46
C LYS A 616 7.94 -10.98 10.46
N PHE A 617 8.48 -11.28 11.64
CA PHE A 617 8.96 -10.30 12.62
C PHE A 617 10.19 -10.89 13.32
N PRO A 618 11.42 -10.53 12.90
CA PRO A 618 11.79 -9.45 11.98
C PRO A 618 11.36 -9.69 10.53
N ALA A 619 10.95 -8.61 9.86
CA ALA A 619 10.63 -8.64 8.44
C ALA A 619 11.89 -8.79 7.57
N THR A 620 11.74 -9.37 6.38
CA THR A 620 12.84 -9.42 5.42
C THR A 620 13.19 -8.01 4.93
N GLU A 621 14.48 -7.70 4.88
CA GLU A 621 14.96 -6.48 4.26
C GLU A 621 14.57 -6.46 2.78
N ARG A 622 13.97 -5.36 2.35
CA ARG A 622 13.65 -5.14 0.94
C ARG A 622 14.65 -4.15 0.36
N SER A 623 15.30 -4.52 -0.74
CA SER A 623 16.11 -3.57 -1.50
C SER A 623 15.21 -2.42 -1.98
N ARG A 624 15.66 -1.19 -1.79
CA ARG A 624 14.99 -0.02 -2.33
C ARG A 624 15.28 0.08 -3.83
N VAL A 625 14.30 0.57 -4.59
CA VAL A 625 14.50 0.85 -6.02
C VAL A 625 15.55 1.94 -6.22
N PHE A 626 15.51 2.96 -5.34
CA PHE A 626 16.49 4.03 -5.30
C PHE A 626 17.22 4.02 -3.96
N GLU A 627 18.54 3.85 -4.01
CA GLU A 627 19.40 4.03 -2.86
C GLU A 627 19.82 5.49 -2.75
N PHE A 628 19.74 6.06 -1.55
CA PHE A 628 20.16 7.44 -1.34
C PHE A 628 21.69 7.50 -1.31
N PRO A 629 22.34 8.35 -2.15
CA PRO A 629 23.80 8.39 -2.24
C PRO A 629 24.47 8.75 -0.92
N ALA A 630 25.43 7.95 -0.48
CA ALA A 630 26.21 8.19 0.74
C ALA A 630 26.90 9.56 0.73
N ALA A 631 27.39 9.98 -0.44
CA ALA A 631 28.04 11.30 -0.64
C ALA A 631 27.11 12.51 -0.38
N LEU A 632 25.79 12.31 -0.34
CA LEU A 632 24.79 13.34 -0.04
C LEU A 632 24.21 13.23 1.38
N MET A 633 24.54 12.17 2.13
CA MET A 633 24.15 12.00 3.52
C MET A 633 24.93 12.98 4.42
N LYS A 634 24.22 13.68 5.28
CA LYS A 634 24.85 14.65 6.21
C LYS A 634 25.27 14.05 7.57
N GLU A 635 24.95 12.77 7.77
CA GLU A 635 25.24 12.05 9.02
C GLU A 635 26.28 10.94 8.87
N GLY A 636 26.75 10.66 7.65
CA GLY A 636 27.56 9.49 7.34
C GLY A 636 26.74 8.22 7.10
N GLU A 637 27.42 7.12 6.82
CA GLU A 637 26.77 5.84 6.55
C GLU A 637 26.29 5.13 7.81
N PRO A 638 25.16 4.40 7.74
CA PRO A 638 24.71 3.55 8.85
C PRO A 638 25.69 2.40 9.11
N ALA A 639 25.72 1.94 10.37
CA ALA A 639 26.48 0.77 10.78
C ALA A 639 26.02 -0.51 10.05
N GLU A 640 26.90 -1.50 9.95
CA GLU A 640 26.55 -2.85 9.47
C GLU A 640 25.36 -3.44 10.26
N GLN A 641 24.57 -4.32 9.63
CA GLN A 641 23.39 -4.97 10.20
C GLN A 641 22.30 -3.99 10.67
N PHE A 642 22.22 -2.84 10.04
CA PHE A 642 21.31 -1.77 10.45
C PHE A 642 19.84 -2.19 10.44
N HIS A 643 19.40 -2.97 9.44
CA HIS A 643 18.00 -3.43 9.32
C HIS A 643 17.53 -4.23 10.54
N ILE A 644 18.30 -5.20 10.99
CA ILE A 644 17.95 -6.01 12.18
C ILE A 644 17.91 -5.16 13.46
N GLN A 645 18.78 -4.14 13.55
CA GLN A 645 18.76 -3.22 14.69
C GLN A 645 17.49 -2.34 14.69
N GLU A 646 17.00 -1.90 13.52
CA GLU A 646 15.72 -1.18 13.41
C GLU A 646 14.53 -2.08 13.77
N GLU A 647 14.47 -3.31 13.23
CA GLU A 647 13.42 -4.28 13.58
C GLU A 647 13.45 -4.60 15.08
N ARG A 648 14.63 -4.65 15.72
CA ARG A 648 14.75 -4.86 17.16
C ARG A 648 14.26 -3.65 17.98
N ARG A 649 14.48 -2.40 17.53
CA ARG A 649 13.85 -1.21 18.13
C ARG A 649 12.32 -1.26 18.00
N LEU A 650 11.85 -1.68 16.83
CA LEU A 650 10.42 -1.84 16.61
C LEU A 650 9.81 -2.90 17.55
N PHE A 651 10.53 -4.02 17.74
CA PHE A 651 10.12 -5.07 18.68
C PHE A 651 10.14 -4.56 20.13
N TYR A 652 11.17 -3.82 20.53
CA TYR A 652 11.24 -3.15 21.83
C TYR A 652 10.06 -2.19 22.05
N VAL A 653 9.68 -1.42 21.03
CA VAL A 653 8.48 -0.57 21.07
C VAL A 653 7.25 -1.43 21.35
N ALA A 654 7.07 -2.55 20.65
CA ALA A 654 5.92 -3.44 20.84
C ALA A 654 5.83 -3.99 22.28
N LEU A 655 6.95 -4.50 22.81
CA LEU A 655 7.04 -5.05 24.17
C LEU A 655 6.65 -3.99 25.23
N THR A 656 7.14 -2.76 25.04
CA THR A 656 6.92 -1.64 25.98
C THR A 656 5.54 -0.96 25.83
N ARG A 657 4.65 -1.48 24.98
CA ARG A 657 3.23 -1.04 24.96
C ARG A 657 2.42 -1.67 26.08
N ALA A 658 2.86 -2.84 26.58
CA ALA A 658 2.17 -3.57 27.64
C ALA A 658 2.40 -2.93 29.03
N GLU A 659 1.32 -2.79 29.80
CA GLU A 659 1.38 -2.33 31.18
C GLU A 659 1.57 -3.48 32.16
N SER A 660 0.74 -4.53 32.07
CA SER A 660 0.69 -5.61 33.06
C SER A 660 0.84 -7.01 32.49
N ARG A 661 0.39 -7.27 31.28
CA ARG A 661 0.47 -8.60 30.66
C ARG A 661 0.96 -8.50 29.22
N LEU A 662 1.92 -9.37 28.89
CA LEU A 662 2.47 -9.49 27.55
C LEU A 662 2.46 -10.95 27.11
N THR A 663 1.86 -11.21 25.95
CA THR A 663 1.82 -12.52 25.30
C THR A 663 2.40 -12.41 23.90
N LEU A 664 3.36 -13.24 23.60
CA LEU A 664 4.07 -13.32 22.31
C LEU A 664 3.66 -14.64 21.65
N THR A 665 3.24 -14.63 20.39
CA THR A 665 2.95 -15.86 19.65
C THR A 665 3.99 -16.09 18.56
N THR A 666 4.32 -17.34 18.34
CA THR A 666 5.26 -17.80 17.31
C THR A 666 4.75 -19.10 16.70
N LEU A 667 5.07 -19.31 15.43
CA LEU A 667 4.77 -20.57 14.75
C LEU A 667 6.01 -21.46 14.73
N THR A 668 5.78 -22.76 14.75
CA THR A 668 6.84 -23.76 14.68
C THR A 668 7.67 -23.61 13.41
N GLU A 669 8.95 -23.32 13.57
CA GLU A 669 9.89 -23.14 12.46
C GLU A 669 10.37 -24.51 11.91
N LYS A 670 10.54 -24.56 10.57
CA LYS A 670 11.11 -25.77 9.93
C LYS A 670 12.47 -26.11 10.52
N LYS A 671 12.71 -27.39 10.81
CA LYS A 671 13.95 -27.92 11.42
C LYS A 671 14.21 -27.49 12.88
N GLY A 672 13.16 -27.07 13.62
CA GLY A 672 13.32 -26.72 15.03
C GLY A 672 14.18 -25.47 15.31
N LYS A 673 14.29 -24.55 14.34
CA LYS A 673 14.99 -23.28 14.55
C LYS A 673 14.18 -22.36 15.46
N ILE A 674 14.85 -21.73 16.42
CA ILE A 674 14.24 -20.71 17.26
C ILE A 674 14.24 -19.38 16.48
N PRO A 675 13.11 -18.63 16.42
CA PRO A 675 13.08 -17.30 15.82
C PRO A 675 14.05 -16.33 16.53
N VAL A 676 14.74 -15.48 15.76
CA VAL A 676 15.81 -14.59 16.27
C VAL A 676 15.37 -13.77 17.48
N PHE A 677 14.17 -13.16 17.47
CA PHE A 677 13.70 -12.35 18.59
C PHE A 677 13.29 -13.18 19.81
N VAL A 678 12.85 -14.42 19.61
CA VAL A 678 12.64 -15.37 20.70
C VAL A 678 13.99 -15.79 21.29
N GLU A 679 15.00 -16.01 20.45
CA GLU A 679 16.36 -16.30 20.89
C GLU A 679 16.95 -15.14 21.72
N ASP A 680 16.83 -13.90 21.25
CA ASP A 680 17.26 -12.69 21.99
C ASP A 680 16.64 -12.63 23.41
N ILE A 681 15.34 -12.98 23.54
CA ILE A 681 14.65 -13.03 24.84
C ILE A 681 15.23 -14.14 25.75
N LEU A 682 15.47 -15.32 25.19
CA LEU A 682 15.86 -16.51 25.94
C LEU A 682 17.36 -16.62 26.22
N MET A 683 18.17 -15.71 25.67
CA MET A 683 19.63 -15.73 25.76
C MET A 683 20.13 -15.69 27.21
N GLU A 684 19.51 -14.93 28.10
CA GLU A 684 19.89 -14.80 29.49
C GLU A 684 19.12 -15.83 30.37
N PRO A 685 19.75 -16.86 30.91
CA PRO A 685 19.10 -17.93 31.68
C PRO A 685 18.32 -17.45 32.94
N ALA A 686 18.76 -16.34 33.54
CA ALA A 686 18.08 -15.77 34.70
C ALA A 686 16.73 -15.18 34.32
N ILE A 687 16.67 -14.45 33.22
CA ILE A 687 15.43 -13.87 32.65
C ILE A 687 14.49 -15.00 32.21
N LYS A 688 15.02 -15.99 31.47
CA LYS A 688 14.23 -17.14 31.01
C LYS A 688 13.50 -17.83 32.17
N ARG A 689 14.19 -18.10 33.29
CA ARG A 689 13.59 -18.80 34.44
C ARG A 689 12.61 -17.93 35.22
N ARG A 690 12.95 -16.65 35.45
CA ARG A 690 12.18 -15.74 36.31
C ARG A 690 11.00 -15.12 35.57
N ASP A 691 11.19 -14.66 34.34
CA ASP A 691 10.30 -13.71 33.68
C ASP A 691 9.50 -14.34 32.54
N ILE A 692 9.85 -15.54 32.06
CA ILE A 692 9.24 -16.16 30.88
C ILE A 692 8.46 -17.41 31.23
N HIS A 693 7.30 -17.58 30.58
CA HIS A 693 6.52 -18.81 30.56
C HIS A 693 6.34 -19.26 29.10
N GLN A 694 7.09 -20.27 28.69
CA GLN A 694 6.96 -20.92 27.37
C GLN A 694 5.88 -21.98 27.43
N MET A 695 5.04 -22.06 26.39
CA MET A 695 3.99 -23.05 26.26
C MET A 695 3.73 -23.38 24.78
N SER A 696 3.37 -24.63 24.51
CA SER A 696 2.99 -25.12 23.18
C SER A 696 1.66 -25.88 23.33
N PRO A 697 0.54 -25.14 23.42
CA PRO A 697 -0.77 -25.74 23.64
C PRO A 697 -1.20 -26.54 22.41
N LYS A 698 -1.66 -27.78 22.63
CA LYS A 698 -2.39 -28.56 21.60
C LYS A 698 -3.83 -28.11 21.61
N LEU A 699 -4.31 -27.64 20.50
CA LEU A 699 -5.73 -27.29 20.32
C LEU A 699 -6.53 -28.57 20.09
N PRO A 700 -7.72 -28.73 20.70
CA PRO A 700 -8.56 -29.89 20.47
C PRO A 700 -9.01 -29.97 19.00
N GLU A 701 -8.95 -31.17 18.39
CA GLU A 701 -9.36 -31.42 16.99
C GLU A 701 -10.85 -31.07 16.70
N VAL A 702 -11.68 -30.96 17.71
CA VAL A 702 -13.13 -30.72 17.59
C VAL A 702 -13.47 -29.35 16.94
N LEU A 703 -12.53 -28.43 16.86
CA LEU A 703 -12.74 -27.13 16.22
C LEU A 703 -12.35 -27.09 14.71
N SER A 704 -11.79 -28.20 14.19
CA SER A 704 -11.32 -28.26 12.79
C SER A 704 -12.41 -28.64 11.77
N SER A 705 -13.58 -29.09 12.18
CA SER A 705 -14.61 -29.67 11.30
C SER A 705 -15.82 -28.78 11.01
N ALA A 706 -15.88 -27.56 11.53
CA ALA A 706 -16.86 -26.59 11.04
C ALA A 706 -16.44 -26.14 9.64
N LYS A 707 -17.15 -26.64 8.60
CA LYS A 707 -17.03 -26.13 7.24
C LYS A 707 -17.00 -24.60 7.29
N LYS A 708 -16.04 -23.99 6.60
CA LYS A 708 -16.02 -22.56 6.33
C LYS A 708 -17.35 -22.21 5.65
N GLU A 709 -18.34 -21.83 6.40
CA GLU A 709 -19.44 -21.05 5.85
C GLU A 709 -18.85 -19.66 5.64
N ALA A 710 -18.65 -19.28 4.38
CA ALA A 710 -18.22 -17.95 4.05
C ALA A 710 -19.27 -16.95 4.58
N PRO A 711 -18.89 -15.93 5.37
CA PRO A 711 -19.82 -14.89 5.75
C PRO A 711 -20.34 -14.19 4.49
N GLY A 712 -21.62 -13.84 4.47
CA GLY A 712 -22.19 -13.06 3.37
C GLY A 712 -21.51 -11.69 3.25
N ALA A 713 -21.59 -11.06 2.06
CA ALA A 713 -20.96 -9.76 1.81
C ALA A 713 -21.39 -8.64 2.80
N ALA A 714 -22.60 -8.77 3.37
CA ALA A 714 -23.11 -7.88 4.40
C ALA A 714 -22.46 -8.09 5.78
N ASP A 715 -21.85 -9.27 6.01
CA ASP A 715 -21.20 -9.68 7.25
C ASP A 715 -19.69 -9.70 7.12
N SER A 716 -19.10 -8.75 6.40
CA SER A 716 -17.65 -8.65 6.28
C SER A 716 -16.99 -8.65 7.65
N PRO A 717 -16.03 -9.55 7.93
CA PRO A 717 -15.38 -9.63 9.24
C PRO A 717 -14.62 -8.36 9.61
N LEU A 718 -14.25 -7.54 8.62
CA LEU A 718 -13.56 -6.25 8.83
C LEU A 718 -14.51 -5.13 9.27
N PHE A 719 -15.80 -5.26 8.92
CA PHE A 719 -16.83 -4.27 9.24
C PHE A 719 -17.96 -5.04 9.94
N PRO A 720 -18.09 -4.93 11.28
CA PRO A 720 -19.11 -5.66 12.00
C PRO A 720 -20.51 -5.36 11.44
N ALA A 721 -21.28 -6.41 11.21
CA ALA A 721 -22.60 -6.32 10.64
C ALA A 721 -23.53 -5.40 11.45
N SER A 722 -24.31 -4.60 10.75
CA SER A 722 -25.50 -4.00 11.35
C SER A 722 -26.57 -5.08 11.51
N THR A 723 -27.28 -5.10 12.61
CA THR A 723 -28.34 -6.08 12.93
C THR A 723 -29.52 -6.07 11.93
N GLU A 724 -29.58 -5.08 11.01
CA GLU A 724 -30.48 -5.00 9.87
C GLU A 724 -29.69 -4.52 8.66
N ALA A 725 -29.24 -5.44 7.78
CA ALA A 725 -28.63 -5.09 6.51
C ALA A 725 -29.61 -4.29 5.65
N PRO A 726 -29.29 -3.05 5.22
CA PRO A 726 -30.17 -2.31 4.36
C PRO A 726 -30.36 -3.03 3.02
N LYS A 727 -31.57 -3.05 2.48
CA LYS A 727 -31.92 -3.65 1.17
C LYS A 727 -31.18 -3.03 -0.03
N ILE A 728 -30.28 -2.08 0.21
CA ILE A 728 -29.45 -1.39 -0.78
C ILE A 728 -28.06 -2.03 -0.98
N PHE A 729 -27.64 -2.95 -0.12
CA PHE A 729 -26.37 -3.63 -0.30
C PHE A 729 -26.40 -4.61 -1.45
N SER A 730 -25.35 -4.60 -2.26
CA SER A 730 -25.17 -5.56 -3.33
C SER A 730 -24.91 -6.95 -2.78
N ARG A 731 -25.57 -7.96 -3.34
CA ARG A 731 -25.37 -9.38 -3.03
C ARG A 731 -24.42 -10.06 -4.04
N ILE A 732 -23.68 -9.30 -4.81
CA ILE A 732 -22.86 -9.83 -5.90
C ILE A 732 -21.81 -10.83 -5.41
N ALA A 733 -21.23 -10.61 -4.22
CA ALA A 733 -20.25 -11.50 -3.63
C ALA A 733 -20.90 -12.82 -3.14
N ASP A 734 -22.09 -12.75 -2.55
CA ASP A 734 -22.88 -13.94 -2.17
C ASP A 734 -23.25 -14.75 -3.42
N TRP A 735 -23.76 -14.07 -4.45
CA TRP A 735 -24.07 -14.71 -5.74
C TRP A 735 -22.87 -15.43 -6.33
N ALA A 736 -21.68 -14.86 -6.21
CA ALA A 736 -20.46 -15.44 -6.73
C ALA A 736 -20.00 -16.71 -5.98
N LEU A 737 -20.46 -16.89 -4.74
CA LEU A 737 -20.23 -18.11 -3.95
C LEU A 737 -21.35 -19.15 -4.16
N GLU A 738 -22.59 -18.69 -4.35
CA GLU A 738 -23.77 -19.56 -4.33
C GLU A 738 -24.26 -19.97 -5.73
N PHE A 739 -24.01 -19.15 -6.76
CA PHE A 739 -24.55 -19.34 -8.09
C PHE A 739 -23.49 -19.60 -9.16
N HIS A 740 -23.50 -20.83 -9.68
CA HIS A 740 -22.66 -21.24 -10.77
C HIS A 740 -23.54 -21.67 -11.97
N PRO A 741 -23.48 -20.97 -13.11
CA PRO A 741 -24.26 -21.35 -14.30
C PRO A 741 -23.89 -22.74 -14.76
N PRO A 742 -24.84 -23.51 -15.34
CA PRO A 742 -24.54 -24.83 -15.86
C PRO A 742 -23.44 -24.74 -16.95
N THR A 743 -22.48 -25.64 -16.86
CA THR A 743 -21.39 -25.73 -17.85
C THR A 743 -21.93 -26.25 -19.19
N PRO A 744 -21.66 -25.56 -20.32
CA PRO A 744 -22.11 -26.03 -21.62
C PRO A 744 -21.42 -27.34 -22.01
N GLU A 745 -22.13 -28.21 -22.70
CA GLU A 745 -21.61 -29.47 -23.26
C GLU A 745 -21.68 -29.47 -24.79
N PRO A 746 -20.57 -29.73 -25.51
CA PRO A 746 -19.20 -30.00 -25.02
C PRO A 746 -18.57 -28.78 -24.36
N LEU A 747 -17.72 -29.02 -23.33
CA LEU A 747 -16.99 -27.95 -22.71
C LEU A 747 -15.82 -27.50 -23.59
N THR A 748 -15.91 -26.28 -24.11
CA THR A 748 -14.90 -25.71 -24.98
C THR A 748 -13.99 -24.75 -24.23
N LEU A 749 -12.69 -25.03 -24.19
CA LEU A 749 -11.67 -24.24 -23.49
C LEU A 749 -10.57 -23.76 -24.43
N SER A 750 -9.98 -22.60 -24.16
CA SER A 750 -8.74 -22.17 -24.80
C SER A 750 -7.56 -22.32 -23.84
N PRO A 751 -6.29 -22.37 -24.32
CA PRO A 751 -5.12 -22.41 -23.46
C PRO A 751 -5.10 -21.28 -22.43
N SER A 752 -5.51 -20.08 -22.85
CA SER A 752 -5.63 -18.92 -21.96
C SER A 752 -6.76 -19.07 -20.93
N ALA A 753 -7.87 -19.74 -21.28
CA ALA A 753 -8.97 -20.00 -20.34
C ALA A 753 -8.53 -20.97 -19.22
N VAL A 754 -7.82 -22.04 -19.58
CA VAL A 754 -7.28 -23.01 -18.62
C VAL A 754 -6.25 -22.34 -17.70
N SER A 755 -5.33 -21.54 -18.27
CA SER A 755 -4.34 -20.79 -17.51
C SER A 755 -5.00 -19.76 -16.57
N GLY A 756 -6.04 -19.08 -17.02
CA GLY A 756 -6.83 -18.14 -16.22
C GLY A 756 -7.54 -18.81 -15.04
N TYR A 757 -8.18 -19.97 -15.28
CA TYR A 757 -8.81 -20.76 -14.23
C TYR A 757 -7.80 -21.18 -13.15
N ARG A 758 -6.65 -21.71 -13.56
CA ARG A 758 -5.59 -22.13 -12.62
C ARG A 758 -5.01 -20.97 -11.83
N SER A 759 -4.95 -19.78 -12.44
CA SER A 759 -4.48 -18.56 -11.77
C SER A 759 -5.47 -18.10 -10.70
N CYS A 760 -6.76 -17.98 -11.05
CA CYS A 760 -7.85 -17.67 -10.12
C CYS A 760 -9.19 -18.18 -10.67
N PRO A 761 -9.74 -19.29 -10.12
CA PRO A 761 -11.04 -19.83 -10.53
C PRO A 761 -12.18 -18.81 -10.45
N GLN A 762 -12.18 -17.95 -9.43
CA GLN A 762 -13.17 -16.89 -9.26
C GLN A 762 -13.14 -15.86 -10.41
N GLN A 763 -11.94 -15.48 -10.88
CA GLN A 763 -11.81 -14.60 -12.05
C GLN A 763 -12.36 -15.25 -13.33
N TYR A 764 -12.15 -16.56 -13.48
CA TYR A 764 -12.72 -17.33 -14.59
C TYR A 764 -14.25 -17.33 -14.51
N LEU A 765 -14.85 -17.55 -13.34
CA LEU A 765 -16.30 -17.47 -13.12
C LEU A 765 -16.86 -16.16 -13.68
N PHE A 766 -16.32 -15.01 -13.26
CA PHE A 766 -16.80 -13.70 -13.70
C PHE A 766 -16.62 -13.47 -15.19
N SER A 767 -15.42 -13.75 -15.74
CA SER A 767 -15.07 -13.41 -17.11
C SER A 767 -15.65 -14.37 -18.16
N ARG A 768 -15.84 -15.64 -17.79
CA ARG A 768 -16.25 -16.70 -18.72
C ARG A 768 -17.65 -17.22 -18.44
N SER A 769 -17.91 -17.72 -17.22
CA SER A 769 -19.21 -18.31 -16.88
C SER A 769 -20.30 -17.22 -16.74
N TRP A 770 -19.98 -16.06 -16.14
CA TRP A 770 -20.89 -14.93 -16.05
C TRP A 770 -20.81 -13.97 -17.25
N SER A 771 -19.86 -14.14 -18.14
CA SER A 771 -19.67 -13.31 -19.34
C SER A 771 -19.48 -11.82 -19.09
N LEU A 772 -19.09 -11.40 -17.88
CA LEU A 772 -18.81 -10.01 -17.58
C LEU A 772 -17.54 -9.56 -18.32
N LYS A 773 -17.61 -8.43 -19.00
CA LYS A 773 -16.46 -7.89 -19.75
C LYS A 773 -15.53 -7.12 -18.84
N GLU A 774 -14.24 -7.36 -18.98
CA GLU A 774 -13.22 -6.40 -18.53
C GLU A 774 -13.18 -5.23 -19.50
N GLY A 775 -12.87 -4.04 -19.01
CA GLY A 775 -12.53 -2.92 -19.88
C GLY A 775 -11.33 -3.25 -20.77
N PRO A 776 -11.20 -2.59 -21.92
CA PRO A 776 -10.04 -2.78 -22.80
C PRO A 776 -8.75 -2.43 -22.03
N LYS A 777 -7.66 -3.17 -22.33
CA LYS A 777 -6.34 -2.96 -21.71
C LYS A 777 -5.31 -2.63 -22.78
N ALA A 778 -4.48 -1.61 -22.55
CA ALA A 778 -3.44 -1.17 -23.48
C ALA A 778 -2.57 -2.30 -24.02
N VAL A 779 -2.13 -3.22 -23.15
CA VAL A 779 -1.29 -4.39 -23.53
C VAL A 779 -2.00 -5.30 -24.52
N LEU A 780 -3.31 -5.52 -24.37
CA LEU A 780 -4.09 -6.39 -25.27
C LEU A 780 -4.37 -5.70 -26.61
N SER A 781 -4.72 -4.42 -26.59
CA SER A 781 -4.91 -3.62 -27.81
C SER A 781 -3.63 -3.55 -28.63
N PHE A 782 -2.50 -3.24 -27.96
CA PHE A 782 -1.19 -3.22 -28.59
C PHE A 782 -0.80 -4.60 -29.19
N GLY A 783 -0.94 -5.68 -28.41
CA GLY A 783 -0.67 -7.04 -28.90
C GLY A 783 -1.47 -7.39 -30.15
N SER A 784 -2.78 -7.08 -30.16
CA SER A 784 -3.65 -7.34 -31.32
C SER A 784 -3.21 -6.60 -32.57
N VAL A 785 -2.84 -5.32 -32.45
CA VAL A 785 -2.35 -4.52 -33.59
C VAL A 785 -1.02 -5.07 -34.12
N MET A 786 -0.09 -5.42 -33.21
CA MET A 786 1.20 -6.02 -33.58
C MET A 786 1.01 -7.34 -34.36
N HIS A 787 0.19 -8.27 -33.86
CA HIS A 787 -0.11 -9.55 -34.52
C HIS A 787 -0.75 -9.32 -35.91
N THR A 788 -1.73 -8.39 -36.01
CA THR A 788 -2.38 -8.07 -37.29
C THR A 788 -1.39 -7.51 -38.30
N THR A 789 -0.50 -6.62 -37.85
CA THR A 789 0.52 -6.00 -38.71
C THR A 789 1.53 -7.05 -39.23
N ILE A 790 2.06 -7.89 -38.32
CA ILE A 790 2.98 -8.98 -38.66
C ILE A 790 2.35 -9.95 -39.62
N LYS A 791 1.11 -10.35 -39.34
CA LYS A 791 0.37 -11.25 -40.23
C LYS A 791 0.30 -10.69 -41.67
N ARG A 792 -0.16 -9.43 -41.82
CA ARG A 792 -0.28 -8.78 -43.14
C ARG A 792 1.07 -8.67 -43.85
N PHE A 793 2.13 -8.33 -43.14
CA PHE A 793 3.49 -8.26 -43.67
C PHE A 793 3.96 -9.65 -44.17
N VAL A 794 3.84 -10.67 -43.34
CA VAL A 794 4.28 -12.02 -43.67
C VAL A 794 3.42 -12.66 -44.77
N ASP A 795 2.11 -12.37 -44.85
CA ASP A 795 1.23 -12.78 -45.92
C ASP A 795 1.70 -12.23 -47.30
N GLN A 796 2.16 -10.98 -47.36
CA GLN A 796 2.71 -10.39 -48.57
C GLN A 796 4.05 -11.04 -48.93
N LEU A 797 4.90 -11.28 -47.93
CA LEU A 797 6.18 -11.97 -48.15
C LEU A 797 5.96 -13.38 -48.70
N ARG A 798 4.94 -14.13 -48.21
CA ARG A 798 4.53 -15.44 -48.69
C ARG A 798 4.10 -15.40 -50.16
N LYS A 799 3.48 -14.29 -50.61
CA LYS A 799 3.09 -14.06 -52.03
C LYS A 799 4.25 -13.54 -52.87
N GLY A 800 5.47 -13.51 -52.35
CA GLY A 800 6.67 -13.02 -53.05
C GLY A 800 6.86 -11.51 -53.07
N THR A 801 6.02 -10.77 -52.33
CA THR A 801 6.09 -9.28 -52.27
C THR A 801 6.85 -8.86 -51.02
N LYS A 802 8.02 -8.26 -51.17
CA LYS A 802 8.82 -7.67 -50.09
C LYS A 802 8.33 -6.23 -49.83
N LEU A 803 7.50 -6.03 -48.83
CA LEU A 803 7.03 -4.68 -48.45
C LEU A 803 8.18 -3.86 -47.88
N PRO A 804 8.36 -2.58 -48.27
CA PRO A 804 9.25 -1.67 -47.55
C PRO A 804 8.70 -1.37 -46.16
N PHE A 805 9.58 -0.94 -45.22
CA PHE A 805 9.16 -0.70 -43.82
C PHE A 805 8.05 0.35 -43.71
N GLU A 806 8.06 1.40 -44.57
CA GLU A 806 7.04 2.45 -44.61
C GLU A 806 5.62 1.91 -44.83
N GLU A 807 5.49 0.86 -45.62
CA GLU A 807 4.20 0.18 -45.85
C GLU A 807 3.78 -0.64 -44.61
N VAL A 808 4.72 -1.28 -43.93
CA VAL A 808 4.47 -2.00 -42.67
C VAL A 808 4.04 -1.01 -41.58
N ALA A 809 4.69 0.14 -41.50
CA ALA A 809 4.33 1.22 -40.59
C ALA A 809 2.92 1.75 -40.88
N ARG A 810 2.57 1.92 -42.15
CA ARG A 810 1.22 2.34 -42.56
C ARG A 810 0.14 1.33 -42.19
N ILE A 811 0.42 0.04 -42.31
CA ILE A 811 -0.49 -1.05 -41.87
C ILE A 811 -0.69 -0.91 -40.36
N PHE A 812 0.39 -0.74 -39.55
CA PHE A 812 0.33 -0.57 -38.11
C PHE A 812 -0.52 0.64 -37.68
N GLU A 813 -0.34 1.78 -38.33
CA GLU A 813 -1.14 2.97 -38.07
C GLU A 813 -2.62 2.80 -38.43
N THR A 814 -2.91 2.11 -39.55
CA THR A 814 -4.29 1.85 -39.98
C THR A 814 -5.05 0.91 -39.05
N GLU A 815 -4.36 -0.08 -38.47
CA GLU A 815 -4.95 -1.06 -37.57
C GLU A 815 -4.95 -0.54 -36.11
N TRP A 816 -4.39 0.64 -35.85
CA TRP A 816 -4.27 1.16 -34.49
C TRP A 816 -5.64 1.41 -33.85
N SER A 817 -5.76 1.00 -32.59
CA SER A 817 -6.95 1.26 -31.76
C SER A 817 -6.53 1.93 -30.47
N SER A 818 -7.09 3.09 -30.16
CA SER A 818 -6.83 3.83 -28.91
C SER A 818 -7.58 3.26 -27.68
N ALA A 819 -8.27 2.14 -27.84
CA ALA A 819 -9.03 1.52 -26.74
C ALA A 819 -8.08 0.91 -25.67
N GLY A 820 -8.30 1.26 -24.42
CA GLY A 820 -7.60 0.69 -23.26
C GLY A 820 -6.32 1.38 -22.85
N PHE A 821 -5.89 2.43 -23.55
CA PHE A 821 -4.82 3.31 -23.08
C PHE A 821 -5.37 4.28 -22.02
N GLU A 822 -4.60 4.46 -20.94
CA GLU A 822 -5.01 5.31 -19.82
C GLU A 822 -4.89 6.80 -20.15
N ASP A 823 -3.91 7.16 -21.00
CA ASP A 823 -3.63 8.54 -21.44
C ASP A 823 -2.80 8.58 -22.73
N ASP A 824 -2.66 9.80 -23.29
CA ASP A 824 -1.88 10.07 -24.50
C ASP A 824 -0.40 9.69 -24.36
N TYR A 825 0.18 9.79 -23.15
CA TYR A 825 1.57 9.42 -22.88
C TYR A 825 1.79 7.92 -23.11
N GLN A 826 0.89 7.11 -22.55
CA GLN A 826 0.94 5.65 -22.70
C GLN A 826 0.72 5.27 -24.18
N GLU A 827 -0.29 5.86 -24.84
CA GLU A 827 -0.60 5.58 -26.24
C GLU A 827 0.56 5.92 -27.17
N LYS A 828 1.11 7.13 -27.10
CA LYS A 828 2.28 7.57 -27.88
C LYS A 828 3.48 6.66 -27.64
N GLY A 829 3.71 6.29 -26.38
CA GLY A 829 4.79 5.40 -26.01
C GLY A 829 4.68 4.03 -26.65
N TYR A 830 3.49 3.42 -26.63
CA TYR A 830 3.26 2.14 -27.30
C TYR A 830 3.38 2.25 -28.84
N LYS A 831 2.94 3.35 -29.46
CA LYS A 831 3.13 3.59 -30.90
C LYS A 831 4.61 3.63 -31.26
N GLN A 832 5.40 4.37 -30.50
CA GLN A 832 6.83 4.45 -30.73
C GLN A 832 7.51 3.09 -30.56
N ASP A 833 7.28 2.42 -29.42
CA ASP A 833 7.88 1.10 -29.14
C ASP A 833 7.45 0.06 -30.21
N GLY A 834 6.20 0.12 -30.68
CA GLY A 834 5.69 -0.75 -31.72
C GLY A 834 6.40 -0.59 -33.06
N LEU A 835 6.61 0.64 -33.49
CA LEU A 835 7.34 0.93 -34.73
C LEU A 835 8.81 0.49 -34.64
N GLU A 836 9.46 0.67 -33.51
CA GLU A 836 10.83 0.20 -33.27
C GLU A 836 10.93 -1.34 -33.32
N GLN A 837 10.00 -2.04 -32.64
CA GLN A 837 9.91 -3.50 -32.64
C GLN A 837 9.63 -4.04 -34.05
N LEU A 838 8.70 -3.43 -34.78
CA LEU A 838 8.37 -3.84 -36.17
C LEU A 838 9.54 -3.57 -37.11
N ARG A 839 10.33 -2.52 -36.91
CA ARG A 839 11.52 -2.27 -37.74
C ARG A 839 12.57 -3.35 -37.55
N ALA A 840 12.84 -3.75 -36.30
CA ALA A 840 13.78 -4.83 -36.00
C ALA A 840 13.28 -6.18 -36.58
N PHE A 841 11.99 -6.49 -36.37
CA PHE A 841 11.36 -7.70 -36.92
C PHE A 841 11.38 -7.73 -38.45
N HIS A 842 11.03 -6.62 -39.11
CA HIS A 842 11.03 -6.50 -40.56
C HIS A 842 12.43 -6.75 -41.14
N ALA A 843 13.47 -6.11 -40.59
CA ALA A 843 14.84 -6.28 -41.06
C ALA A 843 15.31 -7.72 -40.95
N SER A 844 15.16 -8.35 -39.79
CA SER A 844 15.55 -9.76 -39.57
C SER A 844 14.77 -10.74 -40.42
N THR A 845 13.46 -10.51 -40.65
CA THR A 845 12.62 -11.38 -41.48
C THR A 845 12.98 -11.29 -42.95
N LEU A 846 13.40 -10.13 -43.46
CA LEU A 846 13.86 -9.98 -44.85
C LEU A 846 15.25 -10.57 -45.09
N GLU A 847 16.13 -10.54 -44.04
CA GLU A 847 17.45 -11.16 -44.10
C GLU A 847 17.35 -12.70 -44.14
N THR A 848 16.45 -13.26 -43.35
CA THR A 848 16.24 -14.71 -43.27
C THR A 848 14.74 -15.05 -43.42
N PRO A 849 14.18 -15.03 -44.64
CA PRO A 849 12.75 -15.24 -44.85
C PRO A 849 12.31 -16.65 -44.42
N PRO A 850 11.29 -16.77 -43.55
CA PRO A 850 10.77 -18.05 -43.11
C PRO A 850 9.98 -18.76 -44.23
N GLN A 851 10.02 -20.08 -44.25
CA GLN A 851 9.15 -20.89 -45.14
C GLN A 851 7.78 -21.09 -44.48
N VAL A 852 6.91 -20.10 -44.61
CA VAL A 852 5.62 -20.08 -43.92
C VAL A 852 4.64 -21.07 -44.59
N LEU A 853 4.23 -22.06 -43.81
CA LEU A 853 3.19 -23.04 -44.21
C LEU A 853 1.80 -22.46 -43.97
N GLU A 854 1.54 -22.00 -42.72
CA GLU A 854 0.25 -21.42 -42.29
C GLU A 854 0.43 -20.23 -41.39
N GLN A 855 -0.54 -19.33 -41.38
CA GLN A 855 -0.66 -18.23 -40.42
C GLN A 855 -2.04 -18.22 -39.80
N GLU A 856 -2.10 -17.86 -38.50
CA GLU A 856 -3.36 -17.80 -37.75
C GLU A 856 -4.18 -19.09 -37.90
N LYS A 857 -3.49 -20.24 -37.83
CA LYS A 857 -4.09 -21.56 -38.05
C LYS A 857 -4.94 -21.94 -36.84
N SER A 858 -6.25 -21.88 -37.01
CA SER A 858 -7.19 -22.31 -35.96
C SER A 858 -7.26 -23.83 -35.89
N PHE A 859 -7.51 -24.36 -34.72
CA PHE A 859 -7.72 -25.77 -34.45
C PHE A 859 -8.80 -25.99 -33.39
N GLU A 860 -9.43 -27.15 -33.46
CA GLU A 860 -10.32 -27.71 -32.46
C GLU A 860 -9.80 -29.12 -32.14
N LEU A 861 -9.27 -29.28 -30.93
CA LEU A 861 -8.68 -30.52 -30.46
C LEU A 861 -9.66 -31.18 -29.47
N PRO A 862 -10.37 -32.24 -29.87
CA PRO A 862 -11.21 -33.02 -28.98
C PRO A 862 -10.33 -33.84 -28.01
N LEU A 863 -10.68 -33.79 -26.73
CA LEU A 863 -10.07 -34.56 -25.68
C LEU A 863 -11.11 -35.52 -25.06
N GLU A 864 -10.66 -36.34 -24.13
CA GLU A 864 -11.56 -37.20 -23.33
C GLU A 864 -12.60 -36.39 -22.56
N ASN A 865 -13.62 -37.05 -22.06
CA ASN A 865 -14.67 -36.51 -21.23
C ASN A 865 -15.43 -35.32 -21.87
N ASN A 866 -15.63 -35.35 -23.18
CA ASN A 866 -16.39 -34.34 -23.94
C ASN A 866 -15.81 -32.89 -23.78
N VAL A 867 -14.48 -32.79 -23.70
CA VAL A 867 -13.75 -31.50 -23.63
C VAL A 867 -13.12 -31.21 -25.00
N THR A 868 -13.25 -29.98 -25.47
CA THR A 868 -12.62 -29.53 -26.72
C THR A 868 -11.71 -28.34 -26.44
N ILE A 869 -10.45 -28.39 -26.84
CA ILE A 869 -9.54 -27.26 -26.84
C ILE A 869 -9.61 -26.54 -28.18
N ILE A 870 -9.94 -25.26 -28.13
CA ILE A 870 -9.85 -24.36 -29.27
C ILE A 870 -8.63 -23.46 -29.15
N GLY A 871 -7.95 -23.25 -30.28
CA GLY A 871 -6.79 -22.37 -30.30
C GLY A 871 -6.45 -21.89 -31.68
N ARG A 872 -5.45 -21.04 -31.75
CA ARG A 872 -4.95 -20.49 -33.00
C ARG A 872 -3.45 -20.29 -32.89
N MET A 873 -2.70 -20.94 -33.79
CA MET A 873 -1.25 -20.83 -33.94
C MET A 873 -0.95 -19.56 -34.75
N ASP A 874 -0.08 -18.67 -34.24
CA ASP A 874 0.22 -17.41 -34.93
C ASP A 874 0.90 -17.65 -36.27
N GLN A 875 1.93 -18.52 -36.29
CA GLN A 875 2.62 -18.90 -37.52
C GLN A 875 3.17 -20.32 -37.43
N VAL A 876 3.08 -21.04 -38.53
CA VAL A 876 3.65 -22.38 -38.70
C VAL A 876 4.59 -22.35 -39.92
N ASN A 877 5.86 -22.68 -39.74
CA ASN A 877 6.85 -22.76 -40.78
C ASN A 877 7.11 -24.22 -41.17
N SER A 878 7.33 -24.50 -42.43
CA SER A 878 7.79 -25.79 -42.89
C SER A 878 9.30 -25.94 -42.72
N LEU A 879 9.72 -27.04 -42.12
CA LEU A 879 11.13 -27.45 -42.04
C LEU A 879 11.47 -28.67 -42.92
N GLY A 880 10.50 -29.12 -43.73
CA GLY A 880 10.58 -30.22 -44.65
C GLY A 880 9.60 -31.35 -44.34
N ARG A 881 9.09 -32.05 -45.35
CA ARG A 881 8.03 -33.10 -45.27
C ARG A 881 6.88 -32.72 -44.31
N LYS A 882 6.83 -33.37 -43.13
CA LYS A 882 5.83 -33.11 -42.07
C LYS A 882 6.40 -32.32 -40.90
N ASP A 883 7.68 -31.99 -40.91
CA ASP A 883 8.38 -31.29 -39.84
C ASP A 883 8.03 -29.80 -39.85
N VAL A 884 7.59 -29.29 -38.70
CA VAL A 884 7.15 -27.89 -38.56
C VAL A 884 7.81 -27.20 -37.36
N GLU A 885 7.98 -25.90 -37.54
CA GLU A 885 8.24 -24.96 -36.45
C GLU A 885 6.97 -24.17 -36.20
N ILE A 886 6.54 -24.11 -34.93
CA ILE A 886 5.37 -23.33 -34.50
C ILE A 886 5.85 -22.11 -33.74
N ILE A 887 5.47 -20.91 -34.19
CA ILE A 887 5.86 -19.63 -33.61
C ILE A 887 4.65 -18.98 -32.96
N ASP A 888 4.85 -18.48 -31.74
CA ASP A 888 3.92 -17.64 -31.01
C ASP A 888 4.61 -16.29 -30.70
N TYR A 889 4.02 -15.20 -31.21
CA TYR A 889 4.56 -13.86 -31.06
C TYR A 889 4.20 -13.26 -29.72
N LYS A 890 5.17 -12.66 -29.03
CA LYS A 890 4.99 -12.04 -27.72
C LYS A 890 5.52 -10.59 -27.73
N THR A 891 4.69 -9.66 -27.30
CA THR A 891 5.05 -8.24 -27.13
C THR A 891 5.70 -7.94 -25.77
N GLY A 892 5.73 -8.92 -24.86
CA GLY A 892 6.30 -8.78 -23.52
C GLY A 892 7.75 -9.27 -23.42
N LYS A 893 8.28 -9.31 -22.17
CA LYS A 893 9.64 -9.77 -21.89
C LYS A 893 9.79 -11.28 -22.01
N PRO A 894 10.99 -11.79 -22.37
CA PRO A 894 11.28 -13.22 -22.40
C PRO A 894 11.02 -13.92 -21.07
N LYS A 895 10.45 -15.13 -21.16
CA LYS A 895 10.30 -16.04 -20.02
C LYS A 895 11.66 -16.68 -19.68
N LYS A 896 11.78 -17.17 -18.44
CA LYS A 896 12.90 -18.06 -18.09
C LYS A 896 12.78 -19.36 -18.88
N ASP A 897 13.91 -19.97 -19.24
CA ASP A 897 13.91 -21.22 -20.04
C ASP A 897 13.11 -22.36 -19.38
N ALA A 898 13.17 -22.45 -18.05
CA ALA A 898 12.39 -23.45 -17.31
C ALA A 898 10.87 -23.26 -17.46
N ASP A 899 10.42 -22.01 -17.53
CA ASP A 899 9.00 -21.66 -17.69
C ASP A 899 8.54 -21.88 -19.15
N ALA A 900 9.39 -21.55 -20.12
CA ALA A 900 9.10 -21.81 -21.53
C ALA A 900 8.95 -23.31 -21.82
N LYS A 901 9.75 -24.17 -21.20
CA LYS A 901 9.68 -25.64 -21.29
C LYS A 901 8.40 -26.23 -20.71
N LYS A 902 7.69 -25.50 -19.83
CA LYS A 902 6.45 -25.95 -19.16
C LYS A 902 5.21 -25.17 -19.64
N ASP A 903 5.37 -24.36 -20.66
CA ASP A 903 4.27 -23.52 -21.15
C ASP A 903 3.13 -24.34 -21.73
N LEU A 904 1.92 -24.15 -21.19
CA LEU A 904 0.74 -24.91 -21.58
C LEU A 904 0.29 -24.60 -23.03
N GLN A 905 0.37 -23.32 -23.47
CA GLN A 905 -0.06 -22.90 -24.79
C GLN A 905 0.73 -23.59 -25.89
N LEU A 906 2.08 -23.57 -25.78
CA LEU A 906 2.95 -24.26 -26.74
C LEU A 906 2.77 -25.79 -26.72
N SER A 907 2.50 -26.37 -25.54
CA SER A 907 2.24 -27.81 -25.43
C SER A 907 0.96 -28.22 -26.14
N LEU A 908 -0.12 -27.41 -25.96
CA LEU A 908 -1.39 -27.66 -26.67
C LEU A 908 -1.29 -27.40 -28.18
N TYR A 909 -0.46 -26.45 -28.62
CA TYR A 909 -0.15 -26.26 -30.05
C TYR A 909 0.57 -27.47 -30.63
N ALA A 910 1.56 -28.02 -29.90
CA ALA A 910 2.27 -29.21 -30.34
C ALA A 910 1.35 -30.44 -30.42
N LEU A 911 0.45 -30.59 -29.47
CA LEU A 911 -0.54 -31.66 -29.43
C LEU A 911 -1.50 -31.55 -30.64
N ALA A 912 -2.05 -30.35 -30.88
CA ALA A 912 -2.94 -30.08 -32.01
C ALA A 912 -2.23 -30.29 -33.38
N ALA A 913 -0.97 -29.87 -33.50
CA ALA A 913 -0.16 -30.09 -34.70
C ALA A 913 -0.04 -31.59 -35.02
N LYS A 914 0.16 -32.39 -33.97
CA LYS A 914 0.33 -33.83 -34.10
C LYS A 914 -0.98 -34.58 -34.40
N GLU A 915 -2.01 -34.33 -33.57
CA GLU A 915 -3.26 -35.12 -33.59
C GLU A 915 -4.27 -34.63 -34.67
N ILE A 916 -4.26 -33.33 -35.02
CA ILE A 916 -5.24 -32.74 -35.96
C ILE A 916 -4.63 -32.60 -37.37
N PHE A 917 -3.38 -32.11 -37.43
CA PHE A 917 -2.77 -31.80 -38.74
C PHE A 917 -1.75 -32.86 -39.20
N GLU A 918 -1.47 -33.87 -38.38
CA GLU A 918 -0.46 -34.91 -38.63
C GLU A 918 0.94 -34.31 -38.93
N TRP A 919 1.24 -33.14 -38.34
CA TRP A 919 2.55 -32.49 -38.41
C TRP A 919 3.44 -32.97 -37.27
N THR A 920 4.76 -32.95 -37.53
CA THR A 920 5.78 -33.21 -36.51
C THR A 920 6.32 -31.88 -35.98
N PRO A 921 5.88 -31.38 -34.79
CA PRO A 921 6.36 -30.12 -34.25
C PRO A 921 7.76 -30.28 -33.63
N VAL A 922 8.79 -30.16 -34.48
CA VAL A 922 10.20 -30.32 -34.05
C VAL A 922 10.75 -29.11 -33.31
N ARG A 923 10.09 -27.98 -33.48
CA ARG A 923 10.49 -26.72 -32.83
C ARG A 923 9.28 -25.86 -32.46
N LEU A 924 9.22 -25.43 -31.18
CA LEU A 924 8.20 -24.52 -30.63
C LEU A 924 8.90 -23.26 -30.20
N VAL A 925 8.46 -22.11 -30.67
CA VAL A 925 9.20 -20.86 -30.54
C VAL A 925 8.32 -19.74 -29.95
N PHE A 926 8.78 -19.12 -28.88
CA PHE A 926 8.34 -17.77 -28.55
C PHE A 926 9.23 -16.77 -29.29
N HIS A 927 8.63 -15.89 -30.07
CA HIS A 927 9.33 -14.77 -30.69
C HIS A 927 8.97 -13.48 -29.94
N TYR A 928 9.88 -12.98 -29.13
CA TYR A 928 9.71 -11.76 -28.33
C TYR A 928 10.06 -10.54 -29.18
N LEU A 929 9.03 -9.77 -29.54
CA LEU A 929 9.17 -8.61 -30.42
C LEU A 929 9.94 -7.46 -29.76
N GLN A 930 9.86 -7.32 -28.41
CA GLN A 930 10.50 -6.24 -27.67
C GLN A 930 12.01 -6.14 -27.91
N ASN A 931 12.69 -7.27 -28.07
CA ASN A 931 14.12 -7.35 -28.31
C ASN A 931 14.46 -8.18 -29.53
N ASN A 932 13.45 -8.53 -30.34
CA ASN A 932 13.54 -9.37 -31.54
C ASN A 932 14.30 -10.71 -31.30
N GLN A 933 14.05 -11.35 -30.14
CA GLN A 933 14.71 -12.62 -29.76
C GLN A 933 13.76 -13.78 -29.84
N THR A 934 14.30 -14.92 -30.26
CA THR A 934 13.57 -16.20 -30.32
C THR A 934 14.01 -17.12 -29.20
N GLN A 935 13.04 -17.75 -28.52
CA GLN A 935 13.27 -18.77 -27.49
C GLN A 935 12.63 -20.07 -27.93
N ALA A 936 13.46 -21.04 -28.37
CA ALA A 936 13.01 -22.31 -28.88
C ALA A 936 12.95 -23.40 -27.81
N THR A 937 11.96 -24.26 -27.89
CA THR A 937 11.77 -25.42 -27.00
C THR A 937 11.16 -26.58 -27.78
N THR A 938 11.15 -27.78 -27.20
CA THR A 938 10.52 -28.99 -27.73
C THR A 938 9.60 -29.58 -26.65
N ARG A 939 8.77 -30.57 -27.07
CA ARG A 939 7.95 -31.35 -26.13
C ARG A 939 8.17 -32.84 -26.34
N ASP A 940 8.37 -33.53 -25.25
CA ASP A 940 8.32 -34.99 -25.24
C ASP A 940 6.88 -35.50 -24.98
N ALA A 941 6.65 -36.80 -25.12
CA ALA A 941 5.33 -37.41 -24.93
C ALA A 941 4.78 -37.12 -23.49
N LYS A 942 5.64 -37.22 -22.50
CA LYS A 942 5.26 -37.01 -21.11
C LYS A 942 4.78 -35.58 -20.84
N GLN A 943 5.41 -34.58 -21.48
CA GLN A 943 5.01 -33.17 -21.35
C GLN A 943 3.68 -32.91 -22.08
N LEU A 944 3.39 -33.61 -23.19
CA LEU A 944 2.11 -33.51 -23.87
C LEU A 944 0.99 -34.19 -23.05
N ASP A 945 1.25 -35.36 -22.47
CA ASP A 945 0.30 -36.05 -21.57
C ASP A 945 -0.01 -35.18 -20.33
N GLU A 946 1.00 -34.55 -19.73
CA GLU A 946 0.81 -33.65 -18.59
C GLU A 946 -0.03 -32.42 -18.96
N ALA A 947 0.18 -31.83 -20.14
CA ALA A 947 -0.62 -30.74 -20.65
C ALA A 947 -2.09 -31.13 -20.83
N GLN A 948 -2.36 -32.32 -21.37
CA GLN A 948 -3.72 -32.86 -21.50
C GLN A 948 -4.38 -33.11 -20.13
N LYS A 949 -3.64 -33.67 -19.19
CA LYS A 949 -4.09 -33.88 -17.79
C LYS A 949 -4.48 -32.59 -17.14
N ILE A 950 -3.66 -31.54 -17.24
CA ILE A 950 -3.95 -30.18 -16.70
C ILE A 950 -5.28 -29.64 -17.24
N VAL A 951 -5.55 -29.84 -18.52
CA VAL A 951 -6.82 -29.40 -19.13
C VAL A 951 -8.01 -30.19 -18.59
N LEU A 952 -7.88 -31.52 -18.49
CA LEU A 952 -8.96 -32.40 -18.02
C LEU A 952 -9.28 -32.17 -16.52
N GLU A 953 -8.25 -31.93 -15.69
CA GLU A 953 -8.42 -31.53 -14.28
C GLU A 953 -9.19 -30.22 -14.18
N ALA A 954 -8.75 -29.17 -14.89
CA ALA A 954 -9.45 -27.87 -14.89
C ALA A 954 -10.90 -28.00 -15.40
N ALA A 955 -11.13 -28.84 -16.42
CA ALA A 955 -12.48 -29.09 -16.94
C ALA A 955 -13.38 -29.83 -15.93
N ALA A 956 -12.82 -30.76 -15.17
CA ALA A 956 -13.53 -31.47 -14.10
C ALA A 956 -13.94 -30.50 -12.96
N ASP A 957 -13.01 -29.67 -12.50
CA ASP A 957 -13.29 -28.67 -11.46
C ASP A 957 -14.33 -27.64 -11.91
N ILE A 958 -14.25 -27.15 -13.16
CA ILE A 958 -15.24 -26.22 -13.74
C ILE A 958 -16.63 -26.86 -13.77
N ARG A 959 -16.76 -28.14 -14.15
CA ARG A 959 -18.04 -28.86 -14.13
C ARG A 959 -18.57 -29.12 -12.76
N ALA A 960 -17.68 -29.33 -11.78
CA ALA A 960 -18.03 -29.47 -10.38
C ALA A 960 -18.48 -28.15 -9.73
N GLY A 961 -18.33 -27.01 -10.44
CA GLY A 961 -18.66 -25.69 -9.91
C GLY A 961 -17.62 -25.17 -8.91
N GLU A 962 -16.39 -25.65 -9.00
CA GLU A 962 -15.31 -25.26 -8.06
C GLU A 962 -14.64 -23.95 -8.52
N PHE A 963 -15.09 -22.82 -7.96
CA PHE A 963 -14.56 -21.49 -8.27
C PHE A 963 -14.00 -20.75 -7.05
N PRO A 964 -13.15 -21.38 -6.22
CA PRO A 964 -12.60 -20.70 -5.04
C PRO A 964 -11.74 -19.48 -5.43
N PRO A 965 -11.85 -18.35 -4.74
CA PRO A 965 -10.94 -17.23 -4.94
C PRO A 965 -9.52 -17.64 -4.52
N LYS A 966 -8.51 -17.15 -5.28
CA LYS A 966 -7.09 -17.31 -4.96
C LYS A 966 -6.45 -15.94 -4.75
N PRO A 967 -6.50 -15.36 -3.53
CA PRO A 967 -5.85 -14.10 -3.22
C PRO A 967 -4.34 -14.16 -3.50
N GLY A 968 -3.80 -13.11 -4.13
CA GLY A 968 -2.39 -13.06 -4.47
C GLY A 968 -2.01 -11.80 -5.26
N PHE A 969 -0.82 -11.81 -5.86
CA PHE A 969 -0.31 -10.69 -6.65
C PHE A 969 -1.28 -10.28 -7.79
N VAL A 970 -2.00 -11.25 -8.37
CA VAL A 970 -2.98 -11.03 -9.45
C VAL A 970 -4.11 -10.07 -9.02
N CYS A 971 -4.47 -10.05 -7.73
CA CYS A 971 -5.55 -9.21 -7.22
C CYS A 971 -5.28 -7.71 -7.35
N ARG A 972 -4.01 -7.29 -7.44
CA ARG A 972 -3.64 -5.87 -7.58
C ARG A 972 -4.16 -5.24 -8.88
N SER A 973 -4.24 -6.02 -9.96
CA SER A 973 -4.70 -5.58 -11.28
C SER A 973 -5.98 -6.28 -11.74
N CYS A 974 -6.69 -6.97 -10.84
CA CYS A 974 -7.90 -7.69 -11.17
C CYS A 974 -9.06 -6.74 -11.41
N ALA A 975 -9.66 -6.81 -12.59
CA ALA A 975 -10.81 -5.97 -12.96
C ALA A 975 -12.04 -6.27 -12.08
N TYR A 976 -12.17 -7.50 -11.57
CA TYR A 976 -13.33 -7.96 -10.78
C TYR A 976 -13.17 -7.74 -9.27
N LYS A 977 -12.14 -7.01 -8.85
CA LYS A 977 -11.84 -6.76 -7.44
C LYS A 977 -13.06 -6.21 -6.68
N ALA A 978 -13.85 -5.34 -7.33
CA ALA A 978 -15.01 -4.71 -6.73
C ALA A 978 -16.20 -5.65 -6.46
N ILE A 979 -16.23 -6.84 -7.05
CA ILE A 979 -17.31 -7.83 -6.92
C ILE A 979 -16.82 -9.18 -6.38
N CYS A 980 -15.54 -9.28 -6.02
CA CYS A 980 -14.92 -10.53 -5.59
C CYS A 980 -15.18 -10.80 -4.11
N PRO A 981 -15.68 -12.02 -3.72
CA PRO A 981 -15.89 -12.39 -2.32
C PRO A 981 -14.64 -12.20 -1.46
N ALA A 982 -13.50 -12.71 -1.91
CA ALA A 982 -12.25 -12.59 -1.17
C ALA A 982 -11.81 -11.13 -0.92
N HIS A 983 -12.33 -10.19 -1.69
CA HIS A 983 -12.03 -8.77 -1.49
C HIS A 983 -13.06 -8.08 -0.59
N GLU A 984 -14.26 -8.64 -0.43
CA GLU A 984 -15.19 -8.23 0.61
C GLU A 984 -14.69 -8.68 2.00
N GLU A 985 -14.01 -9.83 2.07
CA GLU A 985 -13.53 -10.45 3.30
C GLU A 985 -12.11 -10.04 3.69
N ALA A 986 -11.19 -9.89 2.71
CA ALA A 986 -9.77 -9.73 2.94
C ALA A 986 -9.21 -8.42 2.39
N LEU A 987 -8.69 -7.58 3.26
CA LEU A 987 -7.99 -6.33 2.93
C LEU A 987 -6.47 -6.46 2.96
N SER A 988 -5.94 -7.62 2.63
CA SER A 988 -4.50 -7.80 2.72
C SER A 988 -3.98 -8.80 1.69
N VAL A 989 -3.60 -8.30 0.59
CA VAL A 989 -2.53 -8.94 -0.21
C VAL A 989 -1.49 -7.90 -0.60
#